data_96e9781c07cc58b506ae2a5f343a0e19
#
_entry.id   96e9781c07cc58b506ae2a5f343a0e19
#
_cell.length_a   1.000
_cell.length_b   1.000
_cell.length_c   1.000
_cell.angle_alpha   90.00
_cell.angle_beta   90.00
_cell.angle_gamma   90.00
#
_symmetry.space_group_name_H-M   'P 1'
#
loop_
_entity.id
_entity.type
_entity.pdbx_description
1 polymer ?
#
loop_
_entity_poly.entity_id
_entity_poly.type
_entity_poly.pdbx_seq_one_letter_code
_entity_poly.pdbx_strand_id
1 'polypeptide(L)'
;MRSDGPDTARQAALQEPGLRDTPDPREPVALLFRDLRTSGRGLPDREAARRLAVYGPNTLARRGGRRWPRELAQQFTHPLALLLALAAVLAFVSGAPALAVAIVAVILLNAMLAFAQEQQAENAVEALASFLPEQATVVREGVRQEVAAMSLVPGDVLVVEEGERISADARLLSGGVEVDLSALTGESVPVFRSAELVDIEGSLLDARDLLFSGTACTGGQAQAVVTATGMHTELGRIAALSQRTRREESPLEHQVKRAARLIALVAIGVGLAFLPIGLAAGLSLAAAVSFAIGLLVANVPEGLLPTITLSLASGVRDLARRGAVVKRLSAVETLGSTTVVCTDKTGTLTENRMLATAVWTPHGEHAVDAPVDPPPEVRLLAATAAACTTAHPGVGHGDPTELALLDLAGRLDVACPPEQRDLDRRALFRFDPRIKLMTTADSEDGTVVLHTKGAPEEVLAHAGRLLDDGSQRPLTPADRAEVVHAVGTLAARGLRVLAVARRPLPPGQAPPERREEAERNLCLIGLIAMADPARPEVAGAITLAHRAEITVHVVTGDNGLTAAAIAGQVGIGHRGSRIVTGTELTAMGDRELDTLLARGEEVIFARTSPEAKLRIADALRAAGNTVAMTGDGVNDAPALRRADIGVAMGRSGTDVARESATMVLTDDNFATIIAAVEAGRRTYDNIRKFIVYIFAHAVPEVVPFLVFALAGGAVPLPLTVMQILAVDLGTDTLPALALGRERAEPGLMDRPPRPRGEKVIQRSMLARAWGFLGLISACLVMGGFLLTLTLGGWHPGDATGPGTALHLAYQQATTVTWLGIVACQIGTAFAARTERASLRSIGVLSNRHLLVGTGFSLMFAAVIVYLPPLHRVFGTAALSPAQLAIVAPFPFVVWGADELRRALVRRRTAAPVTPVPIAPGPPRPPAEVYGHHPVAVLLARHGWSAHQLHRALGVTERAAEESVARAHQIAAGHGRRTL
;
A
#
# COMPACT_ATOMS: atom_id res chain seq x y z
N MET A 1 67.66 7.70 -10.26
CA MET A 1 66.61 8.41 -10.94
C MET A 1 65.31 8.01 -10.20
N ARG A 2 64.66 8.99 -9.57
CA ARG A 2 63.64 8.81 -8.54
C ARG A 2 62.31 8.43 -9.16
N SER A 3 61.67 7.46 -8.54
CA SER A 3 60.32 7.04 -8.77
C SER A 3 59.35 8.10 -8.28
N ASP A 4 58.60 8.74 -9.15
CA ASP A 4 57.45 9.53 -8.79
C ASP A 4 56.26 8.59 -8.52
N GLY A 5 55.75 8.69 -7.29
CA GLY A 5 54.74 7.80 -6.75
C GLY A 5 53.28 8.18 -7.12
N PRO A 6 52.34 7.34 -6.78
CA PRO A 6 50.91 7.41 -7.20
C PRO A 6 50.09 8.52 -6.54
N ASP A 7 50.68 9.44 -5.78
CA ASP A 7 49.95 10.49 -5.05
C ASP A 7 49.59 11.72 -5.90
N THR A 8 50.34 11.99 -6.99
CA THR A 8 50.02 13.12 -7.88
C THR A 8 48.76 12.88 -8.74
N ALA A 9 48.42 11.64 -9.06
CA ALA A 9 47.21 11.32 -9.79
C ALA A 9 45.94 11.38 -8.89
N ARG A 10 46.08 11.24 -7.56
CA ARG A 10 45.00 11.34 -6.59
C ARG A 10 44.66 12.79 -6.25
N GLN A 11 45.63 13.70 -6.31
CA GLN A 11 45.44 15.13 -6.13
C GLN A 11 44.86 15.82 -7.38
N ALA A 12 45.15 15.31 -8.60
CA ALA A 12 44.56 15.83 -9.83
C ALA A 12 43.09 15.44 -10.04
N ALA A 13 42.63 14.34 -9.44
CA ALA A 13 41.20 13.91 -9.50
C ALA A 13 40.29 14.68 -8.55
N LEU A 14 40.81 15.55 -7.69
CA LEU A 14 40.05 16.41 -6.76
C LEU A 14 39.92 17.87 -7.24
N GLN A 15 40.41 18.16 -8.44
CA GLN A 15 40.26 19.48 -9.07
C GLN A 15 39.32 19.41 -10.30
N GLU A 16 38.06 19.06 -10.08
CA GLU A 16 37.02 19.44 -11.04
C GLU A 16 36.75 20.95 -10.87
N PRO A 17 36.65 21.74 -11.96
CA PRO A 17 36.33 23.16 -11.91
C PRO A 17 34.82 23.32 -11.67
N GLY A 18 34.37 23.25 -10.43
CA GLY A 18 32.95 23.35 -10.02
C GLY A 18 32.75 23.41 -8.52
N LEU A 19 33.80 23.11 -7.72
CA LEU A 19 33.73 23.12 -6.24
C LEU A 19 34.19 24.43 -5.60
N ARG A 20 34.21 25.51 -6.32
CA ARG A 20 34.54 26.85 -5.79
C ARG A 20 33.23 27.62 -5.63
N ASP A 21 32.99 28.06 -4.37
CA ASP A 21 32.03 29.04 -3.93
C ASP A 21 30.60 28.53 -3.59
N THR A 22 30.47 27.48 -2.76
CA THR A 22 29.32 27.44 -1.83
C THR A 22 29.70 28.34 -0.67
N PRO A 23 28.95 29.44 -0.40
CA PRO A 23 29.22 30.32 0.72
C PRO A 23 29.13 29.52 2.04
N ASP A 24 29.96 29.89 3.04
CA ASP A 24 29.89 29.24 4.34
C ASP A 24 28.51 29.53 4.96
N PRO A 25 27.68 28.50 5.23
CA PRO A 25 26.36 28.71 5.78
C PRO A 25 26.35 29.36 7.16
N ARG A 26 27.51 29.47 7.84
CA ARG A 26 27.71 30.10 9.13
C ARG A 26 28.02 31.60 9.07
N GLU A 27 28.23 32.14 7.88
CA GLU A 27 28.46 33.55 7.71
C GLU A 27 27.26 34.38 8.20
N PRO A 28 27.47 35.63 8.62
CA PRO A 28 26.37 36.53 8.93
C PRO A 28 25.37 36.61 7.78
N VAL A 29 24.07 36.56 8.09
CA VAL A 29 22.98 36.51 7.09
C VAL A 29 23.10 37.57 6.00
N ALA A 30 23.59 38.78 6.37
CA ALA A 30 23.82 39.88 5.42
C ALA A 30 24.90 39.56 4.37
N LEU A 31 25.98 38.86 4.76
CA LEU A 31 27.03 38.43 3.85
C LEU A 31 26.52 37.26 2.98
N LEU A 32 25.79 36.31 3.60
CA LEU A 32 25.17 35.19 2.90
C LEU A 32 24.18 35.64 1.82
N PHE A 33 23.38 36.67 2.09
CA PHE A 33 22.50 37.28 1.09
C PHE A 33 23.27 37.93 -0.06
N ARG A 34 24.40 38.58 0.23
CA ARG A 34 25.27 39.19 -0.78
C ARG A 34 25.88 38.09 -1.68
N ASP A 35 26.43 37.04 -1.08
CA ASP A 35 27.14 36.00 -1.80
C ASP A 35 26.19 35.10 -2.59
N LEU A 36 25.00 34.82 -2.02
CA LEU A 36 23.91 34.14 -2.73
C LEU A 36 23.14 35.07 -3.69
N ARG A 37 23.44 36.37 -3.72
CA ARG A 37 22.73 37.38 -4.55
C ARG A 37 21.23 37.24 -4.44
N THR A 38 20.72 37.21 -3.18
CA THR A 38 19.31 37.06 -2.85
C THR A 38 18.88 38.04 -1.76
N SER A 39 17.66 37.99 -1.33
CA SER A 39 17.13 38.80 -0.26
C SER A 39 16.05 38.04 0.51
N GLY A 40 15.56 38.54 1.64
CA GLY A 40 14.42 37.96 2.38
C GLY A 40 13.11 37.87 1.59
N ARG A 41 13.01 38.56 0.45
CA ARG A 41 11.87 38.45 -0.50
C ARG A 41 12.02 37.32 -1.50
N GLY A 42 13.13 36.56 -1.45
CA GLY A 42 13.44 35.45 -2.34
C GLY A 42 13.93 35.89 -3.73
N LEU A 43 14.15 34.91 -4.56
CA LEU A 43 14.63 35.07 -5.95
C LEU A 43 13.45 35.39 -6.88
N PRO A 44 13.72 36.11 -8.00
CA PRO A 44 12.80 36.13 -9.14
C PRO A 44 12.76 34.74 -9.83
N ASP A 45 11.58 34.35 -10.36
CA ASP A 45 11.42 33.05 -11.01
C ASP A 45 12.37 32.84 -12.20
N ARG A 46 12.67 33.90 -12.96
CA ARG A 46 13.62 33.84 -14.06
C ARG A 46 15.05 33.57 -13.58
N GLU A 47 15.44 34.11 -12.45
CA GLU A 47 16.75 33.86 -11.83
C GLU A 47 16.82 32.46 -11.25
N ALA A 48 15.77 31.98 -10.58
CA ALA A 48 15.68 30.60 -10.09
C ALA A 48 15.81 29.59 -11.25
N ALA A 49 15.12 29.83 -12.37
CA ALA A 49 15.25 28.97 -13.57
C ALA A 49 16.68 29.00 -14.16
N ARG A 50 17.35 30.16 -14.17
CA ARG A 50 18.75 30.27 -14.63
C ARG A 50 19.69 29.50 -13.71
N ARG A 51 19.52 29.63 -12.38
CA ARG A 51 20.32 28.88 -11.39
C ARG A 51 20.08 27.38 -11.49
N LEU A 52 18.85 26.96 -11.72
CA LEU A 52 18.52 25.54 -11.92
C LEU A 52 19.30 24.95 -13.12
N ALA A 53 19.47 25.73 -14.19
CA ALA A 53 20.29 25.31 -15.33
C ALA A 53 21.80 25.24 -15.01
N VAL A 54 22.30 26.03 -14.05
CA VAL A 54 23.72 26.06 -13.66
C VAL A 54 24.02 25.03 -12.58
N TYR A 55 23.22 24.97 -11.50
CA TYR A 55 23.44 24.07 -10.35
C TYR A 55 22.87 22.67 -10.57
N GLY A 56 22.00 22.51 -11.57
CA GLY A 56 21.26 21.27 -11.80
C GLY A 56 20.08 21.08 -10.83
N PRO A 57 19.29 20.02 -11.03
CA PRO A 57 18.14 19.72 -10.17
C PRO A 57 18.61 19.31 -8.77
N ASN A 58 17.83 19.70 -7.76
CA ASN A 58 18.02 19.31 -6.36
C ASN A 58 17.67 17.83 -6.17
N THR A 59 18.53 16.96 -6.63
CA THR A 59 18.38 15.51 -6.53
C THR A 59 19.71 14.89 -6.09
N LEU A 60 19.63 13.85 -5.27
CA LEU A 60 20.78 13.04 -4.94
C LEU A 60 21.14 12.21 -6.18
N ALA A 61 22.16 12.63 -6.90
CA ALA A 61 22.65 11.88 -8.05
C ALA A 61 23.06 10.48 -7.60
N ARG A 62 22.34 9.46 -8.06
CA ARG A 62 22.87 8.11 -8.02
C ARG A 62 24.10 8.08 -8.91
N ARG A 63 25.31 8.26 -8.33
CA ARG A 63 26.59 8.00 -9.00
C ARG A 63 26.74 6.50 -9.29
N GLY A 64 26.02 6.07 -10.22
CA GLY A 64 26.08 4.78 -10.85
C GLY A 64 25.32 4.95 -12.12
N GLY A 65 26.00 5.44 -13.16
CA GLY A 65 25.54 5.16 -14.51
C GLY A 65 25.26 3.67 -14.52
N ARG A 66 24.10 3.28 -15.02
CA ARG A 66 23.63 1.89 -15.14
C ARG A 66 24.83 0.98 -15.37
N ARG A 67 25.23 0.21 -14.37
CA ARG A 67 26.33 -0.77 -14.49
C ARG A 67 25.75 -2.04 -15.11
N TRP A 68 25.05 -1.87 -16.24
CA TRP A 68 24.43 -2.96 -16.98
C TRP A 68 25.39 -4.16 -17.21
N PRO A 69 26.73 -3.97 -17.42
CA PRO A 69 27.62 -5.12 -17.57
C PRO A 69 27.73 -5.95 -16.28
N ARG A 70 27.70 -5.29 -15.11
CA ARG A 70 27.77 -5.98 -13.81
C ARG A 70 26.46 -6.67 -13.46
N GLU A 71 25.34 -6.05 -13.77
CA GLU A 71 24.00 -6.63 -13.57
C GLU A 71 23.82 -7.84 -14.49
N LEU A 72 24.20 -7.72 -15.75
CA LEU A 72 24.23 -8.84 -16.69
C LEU A 72 25.17 -9.97 -16.21
N ALA A 73 26.38 -9.64 -15.73
CA ALA A 73 27.31 -10.62 -15.18
C ALA A 73 26.76 -11.36 -13.95
N GLN A 74 25.95 -10.71 -13.13
CA GLN A 74 25.31 -11.34 -11.99
C GLN A 74 24.33 -12.46 -12.39
N GLN A 75 23.70 -12.39 -13.58
CA GLN A 75 22.83 -13.45 -14.08
C GLN A 75 23.60 -14.76 -14.31
N PHE A 76 24.90 -14.68 -14.61
CA PHE A 76 25.76 -15.87 -14.80
C PHE A 76 26.28 -16.47 -13.49
N THR A 77 26.19 -15.75 -12.37
CA THR A 77 26.65 -16.22 -11.05
C THR A 77 25.55 -16.88 -10.22
N HIS A 78 24.34 -16.93 -10.74
CA HIS A 78 23.21 -17.60 -10.08
C HIS A 78 23.45 -19.12 -9.99
N PRO A 79 23.08 -19.82 -8.88
CA PRO A 79 23.34 -21.26 -8.71
C PRO A 79 22.87 -22.14 -9.87
N LEU A 80 21.72 -21.82 -10.50
CA LEU A 80 21.19 -22.56 -11.64
C LEU A 80 22.02 -22.32 -12.89
N ALA A 81 22.47 -21.10 -13.16
CA ALA A 81 23.36 -20.81 -14.29
C ALA A 81 24.73 -21.49 -14.15
N LEU A 82 25.27 -21.55 -12.93
CA LEU A 82 26.51 -22.29 -12.64
C LEU A 82 26.35 -23.80 -12.86
N LEU A 83 25.17 -24.35 -12.50
CA LEU A 83 24.85 -25.75 -12.74
C LEU A 83 24.79 -26.06 -14.24
N LEU A 84 24.15 -25.20 -15.03
CA LEU A 84 24.12 -25.31 -16.49
C LEU A 84 25.52 -25.13 -17.10
N ALA A 85 26.34 -24.23 -16.59
CA ALA A 85 27.71 -24.07 -17.04
C ALA A 85 28.56 -25.34 -16.79
N LEU A 86 28.36 -25.97 -15.62
CA LEU A 86 28.96 -27.26 -15.32
C LEU A 86 28.49 -28.35 -16.29
N ALA A 87 27.17 -28.39 -16.58
CA ALA A 87 26.59 -29.32 -17.55
C ALA A 87 27.16 -29.10 -18.96
N ALA A 88 27.38 -27.85 -19.41
CA ALA A 88 27.98 -27.55 -20.69
C ALA A 88 29.45 -28.06 -20.77
N VAL A 89 30.25 -27.86 -19.70
CA VAL A 89 31.61 -28.38 -19.61
C VAL A 89 31.63 -29.90 -19.69
N LEU A 90 30.76 -30.56 -18.89
CA LEU A 90 30.65 -32.03 -18.90
C LEU A 90 30.23 -32.58 -20.28
N ALA A 91 29.27 -31.90 -20.95
CA ALA A 91 28.85 -32.27 -22.30
C ALA A 91 29.97 -32.15 -23.32
N PHE A 92 30.80 -31.08 -23.22
CA PHE A 92 31.95 -30.91 -24.08
C PHE A 92 33.01 -32.00 -23.86
N VAL A 93 33.35 -32.28 -22.59
CA VAL A 93 34.33 -33.31 -22.21
C VAL A 93 33.86 -34.74 -22.59
N SER A 94 32.54 -35.00 -22.52
CA SER A 94 31.97 -36.31 -22.91
C SER A 94 31.87 -36.54 -24.43
N GLY A 95 32.37 -35.59 -25.26
CA GLY A 95 32.36 -35.72 -26.72
C GLY A 95 31.03 -35.29 -27.39
N ALA A 96 30.19 -34.49 -26.69
CA ALA A 96 28.94 -33.96 -27.23
C ALA A 96 28.99 -32.43 -27.44
N PRO A 97 29.84 -31.88 -28.34
CA PRO A 97 30.05 -30.45 -28.50
C PRO A 97 28.78 -29.69 -28.94
N ALA A 98 27.93 -30.30 -29.74
CA ALA A 98 26.67 -29.70 -30.16
C ALA A 98 25.74 -29.45 -28.95
N LEU A 99 25.71 -30.40 -28.00
CA LEU A 99 24.97 -30.25 -26.76
C LEU A 99 25.57 -29.14 -25.87
N ALA A 100 26.89 -29.07 -25.75
CA ALA A 100 27.56 -28.04 -25.00
C ALA A 100 27.25 -26.63 -25.56
N VAL A 101 27.30 -26.46 -26.88
CA VAL A 101 26.94 -25.20 -27.55
C VAL A 101 25.47 -24.85 -27.33
N ALA A 102 24.58 -25.83 -27.39
CA ALA A 102 23.15 -25.60 -27.11
C ALA A 102 22.92 -25.11 -25.65
N ILE A 103 23.54 -25.76 -24.67
CA ILE A 103 23.42 -25.33 -23.25
C ILE A 103 23.99 -23.92 -23.06
N VAL A 104 25.11 -23.57 -23.67
CA VAL A 104 25.67 -22.19 -23.61
C VAL A 104 24.72 -21.19 -24.25
N ALA A 105 24.09 -21.51 -25.38
CA ALA A 105 23.09 -20.67 -26.02
C ALA A 105 21.88 -20.44 -25.09
N VAL A 106 21.44 -21.49 -24.39
CA VAL A 106 20.38 -21.42 -23.36
C VAL A 106 20.77 -20.47 -22.22
N ILE A 107 21.98 -20.62 -21.67
CA ILE A 107 22.48 -19.73 -20.59
C ILE A 107 22.47 -18.27 -21.05
N LEU A 108 22.96 -17.98 -22.25
CA LEU A 108 23.01 -16.63 -22.81
C LEU A 108 21.62 -16.04 -23.00
N LEU A 109 20.69 -16.82 -23.56
CA LEU A 109 19.33 -16.35 -23.82
C LEU A 109 18.57 -16.12 -22.51
N ASN A 110 18.73 -17.01 -21.52
CA ASN A 110 18.14 -16.85 -20.21
C ASN A 110 18.71 -15.66 -19.45
N ALA A 111 20.03 -15.44 -19.52
CA ALA A 111 20.65 -14.25 -18.92
C ALA A 111 20.12 -12.95 -19.57
N MET A 112 19.96 -12.92 -20.90
CA MET A 112 19.36 -11.77 -21.59
C MET A 112 17.88 -11.56 -21.20
N LEU A 113 17.09 -12.63 -21.14
CA LEU A 113 15.69 -12.56 -20.77
C LEU A 113 15.53 -12.11 -19.32
N ALA A 114 16.28 -12.68 -18.39
CA ALA A 114 16.28 -12.31 -16.98
C ALA A 114 16.69 -10.83 -16.79
N PHE A 115 17.74 -10.40 -17.46
CA PHE A 115 18.18 -9.01 -17.46
C PHE A 115 17.10 -8.05 -18.00
N ALA A 116 16.47 -8.38 -19.13
CA ALA A 116 15.42 -7.56 -19.71
C ALA A 116 14.19 -7.45 -18.77
N GLN A 117 13.82 -8.55 -18.10
CA GLN A 117 12.71 -8.60 -17.15
C GLN A 117 13.05 -7.82 -15.87
N GLU A 118 14.27 -7.91 -15.34
CA GLU A 118 14.73 -7.15 -14.19
C GLU A 118 14.73 -5.64 -14.48
N GLN A 119 15.23 -5.24 -15.66
CA GLN A 119 15.16 -3.84 -16.13
C GLN A 119 13.72 -3.35 -16.25
N GLN A 120 12.82 -4.18 -16.74
CA GLN A 120 11.40 -3.82 -16.84
C GLN A 120 10.75 -3.66 -15.45
N ALA A 121 11.14 -4.49 -14.48
CA ALA A 121 10.66 -4.38 -13.10
C ALA A 121 11.21 -3.13 -12.40
N GLU A 122 12.49 -2.81 -12.56
CA GLU A 122 13.12 -1.60 -12.01
C GLU A 122 12.51 -0.33 -12.61
N ASN A 123 12.36 -0.26 -13.93
CA ASN A 123 11.71 0.87 -14.60
C ASN A 123 10.26 1.06 -14.12
N ALA A 124 9.56 -0.02 -13.77
CA ALA A 124 8.21 0.08 -13.22
C ALA A 124 8.19 0.71 -11.82
N VAL A 125 9.16 0.39 -10.97
CA VAL A 125 9.31 0.99 -9.63
C VAL A 125 9.76 2.44 -9.72
N GLU A 126 10.72 2.75 -10.61
CA GLU A 126 11.22 4.11 -10.80
C GLU A 126 10.13 5.05 -11.35
N ALA A 127 9.31 4.56 -12.28
CA ALA A 127 8.15 5.32 -12.78
C ALA A 127 7.12 5.63 -11.68
N LEU A 128 7.05 4.86 -10.59
CA LEU A 128 6.15 5.12 -9.47
C LEU A 128 6.63 6.30 -8.60
N ALA A 129 7.92 6.51 -8.48
CA ALA A 129 8.48 7.65 -7.75
C ALA A 129 8.03 9.01 -8.35
N SER A 130 7.70 9.03 -9.66
CA SER A 130 7.21 10.24 -10.33
C SER A 130 5.75 10.58 -10.05
N PHE A 131 4.97 9.67 -9.44
CA PHE A 131 3.56 9.94 -9.09
C PHE A 131 3.39 10.77 -7.81
N LEU A 132 4.45 10.93 -7.02
CA LEU A 132 4.46 11.72 -5.78
C LEU A 132 5.70 12.63 -5.81
N PRO A 133 5.70 13.73 -6.59
CA PRO A 133 6.79 14.69 -6.56
C PRO A 133 6.82 15.34 -5.17
N GLU A 134 8.02 15.38 -4.57
CA GLU A 134 8.24 16.13 -3.36
C GLU A 134 8.03 17.62 -3.68
N GLN A 135 7.22 18.29 -2.88
CA GLN A 135 6.95 19.72 -2.98
C GLN A 135 7.74 20.45 -1.89
N ALA A 136 8.01 21.72 -2.11
CA ALA A 136 8.61 22.61 -1.12
C ALA A 136 7.95 23.99 -1.23
N THR A 137 7.70 24.61 -0.09
CA THR A 137 7.12 25.95 -0.04
C THR A 137 8.25 26.99 -0.04
N VAL A 138 8.24 27.88 -1.01
CA VAL A 138 9.24 28.96 -1.14
C VAL A 138 8.60 30.34 -1.18
N VAL A 139 9.38 31.35 -0.83
CA VAL A 139 9.03 32.76 -1.09
C VAL A 139 9.87 33.22 -2.27
N ARG A 140 9.21 33.61 -3.37
CA ARG A 140 9.82 34.24 -4.55
C ARG A 140 9.12 35.55 -4.83
N GLU A 141 9.89 36.59 -5.11
CA GLU A 141 9.39 37.96 -5.32
C GLU A 141 8.47 38.48 -4.19
N GLY A 142 8.62 37.92 -2.98
CA GLY A 142 7.79 38.24 -1.82
C GLY A 142 6.45 37.51 -1.76
N VAL A 143 6.19 36.57 -2.69
CA VAL A 143 4.98 35.74 -2.75
C VAL A 143 5.33 34.30 -2.35
N ARG A 144 4.53 33.74 -1.44
CA ARG A 144 4.64 32.33 -1.04
C ARG A 144 4.04 31.45 -2.14
N GLN A 145 4.79 30.44 -2.59
CA GLN A 145 4.35 29.50 -3.63
C GLN A 145 4.92 28.10 -3.39
N GLU A 146 4.20 27.08 -3.82
CA GLU A 146 4.69 25.70 -3.84
C GLU A 146 5.44 25.41 -5.13
N VAL A 147 6.62 24.82 -5.00
CA VAL A 147 7.46 24.40 -6.13
C VAL A 147 7.87 22.94 -5.95
N ALA A 148 8.17 22.25 -7.04
CA ALA A 148 8.76 20.93 -6.94
C ALA A 148 10.10 21.02 -6.21
N ALA A 149 10.35 20.18 -5.19
CA ALA A 149 11.59 20.20 -4.41
C ALA A 149 12.85 20.05 -5.28
N MET A 150 12.74 19.34 -6.40
CA MET A 150 13.82 19.24 -7.39
C MET A 150 14.16 20.56 -8.09
N SER A 151 13.31 21.56 -8.04
CA SER A 151 13.52 22.89 -8.63
C SER A 151 14.12 23.93 -7.66
N LEU A 152 14.40 23.53 -6.42
CA LEU A 152 15.07 24.38 -5.44
C LEU A 152 16.50 24.69 -5.86
N VAL A 153 16.90 25.94 -5.65
CA VAL A 153 18.25 26.42 -5.98
C VAL A 153 18.86 27.22 -4.81
N PRO A 154 20.19 27.27 -4.68
CA PRO A 154 20.82 28.13 -3.70
C PRO A 154 20.36 29.59 -3.84
N GLY A 155 19.90 30.18 -2.73
CA GLY A 155 19.34 31.53 -2.67
C GLY A 155 17.81 31.60 -2.69
N ASP A 156 17.07 30.50 -2.88
CA ASP A 156 15.64 30.44 -2.59
C ASP A 156 15.38 30.66 -1.10
N VAL A 157 14.27 31.28 -0.76
CA VAL A 157 13.81 31.39 0.64
C VAL A 157 12.77 30.31 0.88
N LEU A 158 13.16 29.30 1.65
CA LEU A 158 12.32 28.16 2.02
C LEU A 158 11.44 28.54 3.22
N VAL A 159 10.17 28.16 3.20
CA VAL A 159 9.26 28.16 4.35
C VAL A 159 9.12 26.73 4.80
N VAL A 160 9.38 26.48 6.08
CA VAL A 160 9.30 25.13 6.68
C VAL A 160 8.25 25.17 7.78
N GLU A 161 7.30 24.24 7.72
CA GLU A 161 6.21 24.07 8.70
C GLU A 161 6.20 22.65 9.28
N GLU A 162 5.47 22.48 10.37
CA GLU A 162 5.28 21.16 10.99
C GLU A 162 4.78 20.13 9.98
N GLY A 163 5.42 18.95 9.94
CA GLY A 163 5.08 17.86 9.03
C GLY A 163 5.77 17.91 7.69
N GLU A 164 6.47 18.98 7.33
CA GLU A 164 7.22 19.10 6.08
C GLU A 164 8.61 18.49 6.18
N ARG A 165 9.07 17.97 5.04
CA ARG A 165 10.45 17.53 4.88
C ARG A 165 11.32 18.67 4.41
N ILE A 166 12.50 18.81 5.04
CA ILE A 166 13.50 19.79 4.63
C ILE A 166 14.21 19.26 3.39
N SER A 167 13.97 19.90 2.25
CA SER A 167 14.39 19.41 0.94
C SER A 167 15.77 19.91 0.48
N ALA A 168 16.38 20.86 1.21
CA ALA A 168 17.69 21.43 0.91
C ALA A 168 18.39 21.86 2.19
N ASP A 169 19.72 22.00 2.18
CA ASP A 169 20.41 22.63 3.31
C ASP A 169 20.15 24.13 3.29
N ALA A 170 19.78 24.69 4.44
CA ALA A 170 19.35 26.08 4.54
C ALA A 170 19.75 26.73 5.86
N ARG A 171 19.92 28.06 5.85
CA ARG A 171 20.15 28.91 7.03
C ARG A 171 18.85 29.56 7.48
N LEU A 172 18.52 29.43 8.77
CA LEU A 172 17.35 30.05 9.36
C LEU A 172 17.45 31.59 9.33
N LEU A 173 16.39 32.23 8.86
CA LEU A 173 16.24 33.69 8.79
C LEU A 173 15.33 34.23 9.88
N SER A 174 14.25 33.51 10.17
CA SER A 174 13.25 33.87 11.19
C SER A 174 12.47 32.65 11.65
N GLY A 175 11.94 32.70 12.85
CA GLY A 175 11.17 31.63 13.46
C GLY A 175 12.02 30.54 14.09
N GLY A 176 11.35 29.46 14.51
CA GLY A 176 12.00 28.30 15.11
C GLY A 176 11.21 27.03 14.86
N VAL A 177 11.90 25.91 14.69
CA VAL A 177 11.36 24.60 14.37
C VAL A 177 12.02 23.50 15.20
N GLU A 178 11.27 22.46 15.51
CA GLU A 178 11.81 21.20 16.01
C GLU A 178 12.09 20.30 14.81
N VAL A 179 13.31 19.73 14.76
CA VAL A 179 13.78 18.95 13.61
C VAL A 179 14.22 17.57 14.06
N ASP A 180 13.69 16.52 13.43
CA ASP A 180 14.19 15.15 13.55
C ASP A 180 15.44 14.98 12.66
N LEU A 181 16.58 14.80 13.31
CA LEU A 181 17.87 14.62 12.66
C LEU A 181 18.26 13.14 12.48
N SER A 182 17.39 12.19 12.79
CA SER A 182 17.68 10.76 12.80
C SER A 182 18.24 10.24 11.47
N ALA A 183 17.84 10.86 10.35
CA ALA A 183 18.35 10.54 9.02
C ALA A 183 19.84 10.83 8.83
N LEU A 184 20.42 11.76 9.61
CA LEU A 184 21.82 12.19 9.52
C LEU A 184 22.66 11.71 10.70
N THR A 185 22.13 11.78 11.92
CA THR A 185 22.86 11.47 13.16
C THR A 185 22.54 10.09 13.72
N GLY A 186 21.39 9.52 13.36
CA GLY A 186 20.85 8.28 13.95
C GLY A 186 20.13 8.48 15.28
N GLU A 187 20.09 9.70 15.83
CA GLU A 187 19.40 10.04 17.08
C GLU A 187 17.97 10.48 16.79
N SER A 188 16.99 9.88 17.47
CA SER A 188 15.56 10.07 17.23
C SER A 188 14.91 11.18 18.05
N VAL A 189 15.67 11.90 18.88
CA VAL A 189 15.14 13.00 19.69
C VAL A 189 15.14 14.28 18.85
N PRO A 190 13.98 14.93 18.60
CA PRO A 190 13.95 16.19 17.87
C PRO A 190 14.76 17.28 18.54
N VAL A 191 15.45 18.09 17.76
CA VAL A 191 16.29 19.19 18.23
C VAL A 191 15.65 20.52 17.82
N PHE A 192 15.47 21.42 18.80
CA PHE A 192 14.97 22.77 18.51
C PHE A 192 16.05 23.60 17.82
N ARG A 193 15.69 24.24 16.70
CA ARG A 193 16.51 25.10 15.87
C ARG A 193 15.83 26.44 15.64
N SER A 194 16.58 27.52 15.72
CA SER A 194 16.05 28.89 15.61
C SER A 194 17.07 29.84 15.03
N ALA A 195 16.59 30.84 14.30
CA ALA A 195 17.43 31.93 13.78
C ALA A 195 18.16 32.73 14.85
N GLU A 196 17.67 32.71 16.10
CA GLU A 196 18.26 33.42 17.23
C GLU A 196 19.44 32.70 17.91
N LEU A 197 19.57 31.35 17.62
CA LEU A 197 20.57 30.47 18.21
C LEU A 197 21.76 30.36 17.26
N VAL A 198 22.64 31.35 17.21
CA VAL A 198 23.82 31.34 16.34
C VAL A 198 24.95 30.60 17.04
N ASP A 199 25.31 29.42 16.53
CA ASP A 199 26.46 28.62 16.95
C ASP A 199 27.59 28.71 15.90
N ILE A 200 28.73 29.32 16.29
CA ILE A 200 29.91 29.54 15.43
C ILE A 200 30.93 28.39 15.61
N GLU A 201 30.93 27.71 16.74
CA GLU A 201 31.88 26.65 17.11
C GLU A 201 31.23 25.26 17.03
N GLY A 202 31.95 24.23 16.60
CA GLY A 202 31.50 22.83 16.53
C GLY A 202 31.28 22.29 15.12
N SER A 203 30.64 21.11 15.00
CA SER A 203 30.27 20.50 13.72
C SER A 203 29.13 21.27 13.05
N LEU A 204 29.05 21.21 11.69
CA LEU A 204 27.92 21.82 10.96
C LEU A 204 26.57 21.26 11.44
N LEU A 205 26.52 19.95 11.74
CA LEU A 205 25.29 19.29 12.20
C LEU A 205 24.82 19.74 13.59
N ASP A 206 25.74 20.29 14.41
CA ASP A 206 25.41 20.80 15.76
C ASP A 206 24.86 22.22 15.72
N ALA A 207 25.09 22.97 14.62
CA ALA A 207 24.66 24.35 14.48
C ALA A 207 23.12 24.48 14.49
N ARG A 208 22.61 25.20 15.50
CA ARG A 208 21.15 25.30 15.77
C ARG A 208 20.40 26.29 14.88
N ASP A 209 21.09 26.98 14.03
CA ASP A 209 20.58 27.94 13.04
C ASP A 209 20.60 27.41 11.60
N LEU A 210 20.99 26.13 11.42
CA LEU A 210 21.01 25.45 10.13
C LEU A 210 19.96 24.35 10.04
N LEU A 211 19.37 24.19 8.88
CA LEU A 211 18.50 23.10 8.49
C LEU A 211 19.19 22.23 7.44
N PHE A 212 18.96 20.94 7.48
CA PHE A 212 19.62 19.98 6.60
C PHE A 212 18.64 19.18 5.75
N SER A 213 18.99 18.98 4.50
CA SER A 213 18.27 18.15 3.56
C SER A 213 18.06 16.74 4.11
N GLY A 214 16.85 16.20 3.91
CA GLY A 214 16.52 14.83 4.33
C GLY A 214 16.06 14.71 5.80
N THR A 215 16.04 15.80 6.57
CA THR A 215 15.47 15.86 7.90
C THR A 215 14.00 16.28 7.86
N ALA A 216 13.26 16.10 8.95
CA ALA A 216 11.84 16.37 9.04
C ALA A 216 11.53 17.41 10.13
N CYS A 217 10.66 18.39 9.82
CA CYS A 217 10.13 19.32 10.78
C CYS A 217 9.02 18.65 11.58
N THR A 218 9.22 18.50 12.90
CA THR A 218 8.26 17.85 13.81
C THR A 218 7.41 18.85 14.59
N GLY A 219 7.75 20.16 14.53
CA GLY A 219 6.98 21.21 15.18
C GLY A 219 7.52 22.58 14.85
N GLY A 220 6.63 23.59 14.86
CA GLY A 220 6.99 24.99 14.64
C GLY A 220 6.92 25.44 13.18
N GLN A 221 7.36 26.68 12.94
CA GLN A 221 7.41 27.32 11.61
C GLN A 221 8.63 28.25 11.53
N ALA A 222 9.33 28.20 10.39
CA ALA A 222 10.48 29.06 10.14
C ALA A 222 10.65 29.41 8.66
N GLN A 223 11.40 30.49 8.39
CA GLN A 223 11.91 30.80 7.06
C GLN A 223 13.43 30.63 7.05
N ALA A 224 13.94 30.06 5.96
CA ALA A 224 15.35 29.78 5.80
C ALA A 224 15.83 30.04 4.35
N VAL A 225 17.07 30.50 4.16
CA VAL A 225 17.63 30.66 2.84
C VAL A 225 18.41 29.39 2.46
N VAL A 226 18.13 28.84 1.29
CA VAL A 226 18.80 27.65 0.74
C VAL A 226 20.28 27.98 0.47
N THR A 227 21.16 27.20 1.06
CA THR A 227 22.63 27.33 0.92
C THR A 227 23.22 26.26 0.01
N ALA A 228 22.69 25.02 0.05
CA ALA A 228 23.16 23.91 -0.78
C ALA A 228 22.02 23.00 -1.22
N THR A 229 22.15 22.41 -2.42
CA THR A 229 21.15 21.51 -3.04
C THR A 229 21.81 20.23 -3.57
N GLY A 230 21.06 19.15 -3.67
CA GLY A 230 21.45 17.87 -4.27
C GLY A 230 22.70 17.24 -3.63
N MET A 231 23.70 16.92 -4.42
CA MET A 231 24.93 16.28 -3.95
C MET A 231 25.84 17.19 -3.10
N HIS A 232 25.56 18.49 -3.06
CA HIS A 232 26.30 19.46 -2.26
C HIS A 232 25.75 19.61 -0.82
N THR A 233 24.60 18.99 -0.51
CA THR A 233 24.03 18.92 0.85
C THR A 233 24.84 17.97 1.73
N GLU A 234 24.71 18.09 3.07
CA GLU A 234 25.32 17.13 4.01
C GLU A 234 24.81 15.70 3.75
N LEU A 235 23.50 15.54 3.48
CA LEU A 235 22.94 14.25 3.07
C LEU A 235 23.58 13.73 1.76
N GLY A 236 23.82 14.62 0.80
CA GLY A 236 24.52 14.28 -0.45
C GLY A 236 25.95 13.80 -0.22
N ARG A 237 26.69 14.41 0.73
CA ARG A 237 28.04 13.98 1.13
C ARG A 237 28.03 12.61 1.79
N ILE A 238 27.09 12.36 2.72
CA ILE A 238 26.89 11.05 3.38
C ILE A 238 26.51 9.98 2.34
N ALA A 239 25.59 10.29 1.42
CA ALA A 239 25.19 9.39 0.35
C ALA A 239 26.37 9.02 -0.59
N ALA A 240 27.28 9.96 -0.87
CA ALA A 240 28.48 9.69 -1.65
C ALA A 240 29.41 8.69 -0.95
N LEU A 241 29.46 8.67 0.39
CA LEU A 241 30.28 7.76 1.19
C LEU A 241 29.59 6.40 1.42
N SER A 242 28.25 6.35 1.47
CA SER A 242 27.46 5.20 1.94
C SER A 242 26.97 4.25 0.83
N GLN A 243 27.49 4.27 -0.40
CA GLN A 243 26.98 3.54 -1.59
C GLN A 243 26.97 2.00 -1.49
N ARG A 244 26.77 1.38 -0.33
CA ARG A 244 26.75 -0.09 -0.11
C ARG A 244 25.49 -0.63 0.54
N THR A 245 24.32 -0.06 0.35
CA THR A 245 23.10 -0.67 0.84
C THR A 245 22.68 -1.81 -0.09
N ARG A 246 22.74 -3.05 0.43
CA ARG A 246 22.17 -4.24 -0.24
C ARG A 246 20.67 -4.07 -0.34
N ARG A 247 20.11 -4.37 -1.52
CA ARG A 247 18.65 -4.52 -1.73
C ARG A 247 18.09 -5.54 -0.74
N GLU A 248 17.11 -5.15 0.06
CA GLU A 248 16.38 -6.10 0.93
C GLU A 248 15.53 -7.04 0.07
N GLU A 249 15.83 -8.34 0.16
CA GLU A 249 15.08 -9.38 -0.54
C GLU A 249 13.73 -9.63 0.15
N SER A 250 12.69 -9.91 -0.65
CA SER A 250 11.38 -10.22 -0.10
C SER A 250 11.35 -11.61 0.56
N PRO A 251 10.47 -11.87 1.54
CA PRO A 251 10.27 -13.20 2.11
C PRO A 251 9.98 -14.26 1.04
N LEU A 252 9.23 -13.89 0.02
CA LEU A 252 8.93 -14.74 -1.14
C LEU A 252 10.19 -15.08 -1.94
N GLU A 253 11.04 -14.07 -2.24
CA GLU A 253 12.31 -14.29 -2.94
C GLU A 253 13.21 -15.27 -2.16
N HIS A 254 13.27 -15.14 -0.83
CA HIS A 254 14.00 -16.08 0.03
C HIS A 254 13.44 -17.50 -0.02
N GLN A 255 12.10 -17.66 0.01
CA GLN A 255 11.46 -18.98 -0.11
C GLN A 255 11.72 -19.60 -1.47
N VAL A 256 11.65 -18.81 -2.55
CA VAL A 256 11.89 -19.27 -3.92
C VAL A 256 13.35 -19.64 -4.14
N LYS A 257 14.30 -18.85 -3.64
CA LYS A 257 15.73 -19.19 -3.70
C LYS A 257 16.06 -20.47 -2.93
N ARG A 258 15.36 -20.71 -1.80
CA ARG A 258 15.48 -21.98 -1.06
C ARG A 258 14.91 -23.14 -1.85
N ALA A 259 13.75 -22.96 -2.47
CA ALA A 259 13.13 -23.96 -3.35
C ALA A 259 14.01 -24.26 -4.57
N ALA A 260 14.54 -23.24 -5.26
CA ALA A 260 15.45 -23.42 -6.39
C ALA A 260 16.71 -24.20 -6.01
N ARG A 261 17.28 -23.98 -4.83
CA ARG A 261 18.41 -24.79 -4.30
C ARG A 261 18.03 -26.23 -4.06
N LEU A 262 16.83 -26.47 -3.49
CA LEU A 262 16.33 -27.83 -3.28
C LEU A 262 16.12 -28.57 -4.61
N ILE A 263 15.51 -27.89 -5.59
CA ILE A 263 15.30 -28.44 -6.93
C ILE A 263 16.64 -28.77 -7.60
N ALA A 264 17.63 -27.88 -7.53
CA ALA A 264 18.98 -28.13 -8.04
C ALA A 264 19.62 -29.38 -7.40
N LEU A 265 19.47 -29.55 -6.07
CA LEU A 265 19.96 -30.74 -5.38
C LEU A 265 19.26 -32.02 -5.83
N VAL A 266 17.94 -31.97 -6.02
CA VAL A 266 17.15 -33.10 -6.55
C VAL A 266 17.56 -33.41 -7.98
N ALA A 267 17.73 -32.41 -8.85
CA ALA A 267 18.17 -32.57 -10.23
C ALA A 267 19.56 -33.25 -10.29
N ILE A 268 20.51 -32.81 -9.47
CA ILE A 268 21.83 -33.46 -9.35
C ILE A 268 21.69 -34.91 -8.88
N GLY A 269 20.86 -35.17 -7.88
CA GLY A 269 20.60 -36.52 -7.35
C GLY A 269 20.00 -37.45 -8.41
N VAL A 270 19.02 -36.97 -9.17
CA VAL A 270 18.39 -37.73 -10.28
C VAL A 270 19.41 -38.00 -11.38
N GLY A 271 20.19 -36.99 -11.82
CA GLY A 271 21.23 -37.16 -12.82
C GLY A 271 22.31 -38.18 -12.42
N LEU A 272 22.79 -38.09 -11.16
CA LEU A 272 23.77 -39.06 -10.63
C LEU A 272 23.20 -40.44 -10.48
N ALA A 273 21.95 -40.62 -10.06
CA ALA A 273 21.29 -41.91 -9.95
C ALA A 273 21.06 -42.54 -11.33
N PHE A 274 20.80 -41.76 -12.36
CA PHE A 274 20.61 -42.26 -13.70
C PHE A 274 21.89 -42.83 -14.33
N LEU A 275 23.06 -42.39 -13.95
CA LEU A 275 24.35 -42.86 -14.50
C LEU A 275 24.53 -44.39 -14.33
N PRO A 276 24.48 -44.98 -13.14
CA PRO A 276 24.58 -46.44 -12.97
C PRO A 276 23.38 -47.19 -13.62
N ILE A 277 22.17 -46.64 -13.58
CA ILE A 277 20.97 -47.21 -14.16
C ILE A 277 21.12 -47.28 -15.69
N GLY A 278 21.59 -46.20 -16.32
CA GLY A 278 21.82 -46.14 -17.77
C GLY A 278 22.89 -47.11 -18.25
N LEU A 279 23.98 -47.22 -17.49
CA LEU A 279 25.02 -48.22 -17.74
C LEU A 279 24.51 -49.67 -17.62
N ALA A 280 23.69 -49.97 -16.61
CA ALA A 280 23.04 -51.26 -16.45
C ALA A 280 22.03 -51.57 -17.57
N ALA A 281 21.39 -50.52 -18.14
CA ALA A 281 20.51 -50.61 -19.29
C ALA A 281 21.25 -50.73 -20.65
N GLY A 282 22.59 -50.84 -20.64
CA GLY A 282 23.37 -51.05 -21.86
C GLY A 282 23.84 -49.79 -22.57
N LEU A 283 23.66 -48.59 -21.98
CA LEU A 283 24.19 -47.37 -22.56
C LEU A 283 25.72 -47.30 -22.45
N SER A 284 26.38 -46.73 -23.48
CA SER A 284 27.77 -46.34 -23.35
C SER A 284 27.94 -45.25 -22.28
N LEU A 285 29.10 -45.15 -21.65
CA LEU A 285 29.40 -44.15 -20.63
C LEU A 285 29.14 -42.74 -21.17
N ALA A 286 29.51 -42.44 -22.43
CA ALA A 286 29.25 -41.16 -23.05
C ALA A 286 27.76 -40.86 -23.20
N ALA A 287 26.97 -41.87 -23.61
CA ALA A 287 25.52 -41.75 -23.71
C ALA A 287 24.88 -41.58 -22.34
N ALA A 288 25.27 -42.38 -21.32
CA ALA A 288 24.75 -42.27 -19.94
C ALA A 288 25.04 -40.91 -19.31
N VAL A 289 26.25 -40.35 -19.52
CA VAL A 289 26.61 -38.98 -19.07
C VAL A 289 25.80 -37.94 -19.82
N SER A 290 25.65 -38.03 -21.12
CA SER A 290 24.84 -37.07 -21.89
C SER A 290 23.39 -37.03 -21.43
N PHE A 291 22.80 -38.20 -21.09
CA PHE A 291 21.45 -38.30 -20.57
C PHE A 291 21.34 -37.77 -19.11
N ALA A 292 22.33 -38.06 -18.26
CA ALA A 292 22.40 -37.53 -16.93
C ALA A 292 22.42 -35.98 -16.95
N ILE A 293 23.19 -35.40 -17.88
CA ILE A 293 23.22 -33.95 -18.15
C ILE A 293 21.85 -33.46 -18.65
N GLY A 294 21.20 -34.18 -19.57
CA GLY A 294 19.87 -33.83 -20.05
C GLY A 294 18.81 -33.79 -18.97
N LEU A 295 18.78 -34.82 -18.11
CA LEU A 295 17.89 -34.88 -16.96
C LEU A 295 18.16 -33.76 -15.94
N LEU A 296 19.43 -33.41 -15.75
CA LEU A 296 19.84 -32.31 -14.86
C LEU A 296 19.33 -30.98 -15.42
N VAL A 297 19.47 -30.73 -16.73
CA VAL A 297 19.03 -29.50 -17.39
C VAL A 297 17.51 -29.40 -17.38
N ALA A 298 16.77 -30.48 -17.73
CA ALA A 298 15.31 -30.52 -17.74
C ALA A 298 14.65 -30.21 -16.38
N ASN A 299 15.34 -30.44 -15.28
CA ASN A 299 14.82 -30.18 -13.96
C ASN A 299 15.20 -28.78 -13.41
N VAL A 300 15.85 -27.92 -14.20
CA VAL A 300 16.20 -26.55 -13.80
C VAL A 300 15.11 -25.57 -14.21
N PRO A 301 14.29 -25.04 -13.29
CA PRO A 301 13.20 -24.12 -13.65
C PRO A 301 13.76 -22.71 -13.91
N GLU A 302 14.28 -22.47 -15.10
CA GLU A 302 15.03 -21.29 -15.48
C GLU A 302 14.22 -19.99 -15.40
N GLY A 303 12.93 -20.05 -15.74
CA GLY A 303 12.01 -18.92 -15.69
C GLY A 303 11.48 -18.56 -14.29
N LEU A 304 11.79 -19.31 -13.23
CA LEU A 304 11.10 -19.19 -11.93
C LEU A 304 11.29 -17.81 -11.28
N LEU A 305 12.52 -17.37 -11.06
CA LEU A 305 12.83 -16.10 -10.40
C LEU A 305 12.42 -14.87 -11.24
N PRO A 306 12.77 -14.79 -12.53
CA PRO A 306 12.37 -13.68 -13.38
C PRO A 306 10.84 -13.50 -13.46
N THR A 307 10.09 -14.59 -13.54
CA THR A 307 8.61 -14.53 -13.64
C THR A 307 7.99 -14.02 -12.34
N ILE A 308 8.52 -14.40 -11.18
CA ILE A 308 8.04 -13.89 -9.89
C ILE A 308 8.28 -12.38 -9.79
N THR A 309 9.48 -11.93 -10.11
CA THR A 309 9.82 -10.49 -10.10
C THR A 309 8.92 -9.71 -11.05
N LEU A 310 8.68 -10.24 -12.26
CA LEU A 310 7.77 -9.61 -13.23
C LEU A 310 6.31 -9.61 -12.75
N SER A 311 5.86 -10.68 -12.10
CA SER A 311 4.50 -10.76 -11.52
C SER A 311 4.31 -9.73 -10.40
N LEU A 312 5.29 -9.58 -9.50
CA LEU A 312 5.29 -8.56 -8.45
C LEU A 312 5.31 -7.15 -9.06
N ALA A 313 6.18 -6.89 -10.04
CA ALA A 313 6.25 -5.60 -10.73
C ALA A 313 4.95 -5.27 -11.49
N SER A 314 4.29 -6.28 -12.08
CA SER A 314 2.97 -6.10 -12.69
C SER A 314 1.90 -5.78 -11.64
N GLY A 315 1.96 -6.43 -10.47
CA GLY A 315 1.11 -6.13 -9.31
C GLY A 315 1.27 -4.70 -8.83
N VAL A 316 2.50 -4.24 -8.64
CA VAL A 316 2.81 -2.84 -8.26
C VAL A 316 2.25 -1.84 -9.27
N ARG A 317 2.41 -2.10 -10.57
CA ARG A 317 1.86 -1.22 -11.61
C ARG A 317 0.34 -1.17 -11.60
N ASP A 318 -0.31 -2.30 -11.34
CA ASP A 318 -1.77 -2.36 -11.24
C ASP A 318 -2.28 -1.63 -9.98
N LEU A 319 -1.57 -1.75 -8.86
CA LEU A 319 -1.83 -0.99 -7.63
C LEU A 319 -1.75 0.51 -7.86
N ALA A 320 -0.68 0.98 -8.51
CA ALA A 320 -0.49 2.40 -8.80
C ALA A 320 -1.62 2.98 -9.67
N ARG A 321 -2.10 2.21 -10.68
CA ARG A 321 -3.26 2.60 -11.51
C ARG A 321 -4.55 2.71 -10.71
N ARG A 322 -4.65 2.02 -9.58
CA ARG A 322 -5.79 2.06 -8.66
C ARG A 322 -5.62 3.09 -7.54
N GLY A 323 -4.57 3.89 -7.57
CA GLY A 323 -4.30 4.91 -6.57
C GLY A 323 -3.43 4.47 -5.38
N ALA A 324 -2.91 3.24 -5.37
CA ALA A 324 -2.01 2.75 -4.33
C ALA A 324 -0.56 2.68 -4.84
N VAL A 325 0.25 3.64 -4.47
CA VAL A 325 1.68 3.68 -4.81
C VAL A 325 2.49 2.94 -3.75
N VAL A 326 3.11 1.84 -4.13
CA VAL A 326 3.89 0.97 -3.23
C VAL A 326 5.38 1.20 -3.44
N LYS A 327 6.13 1.44 -2.37
CA LYS A 327 7.56 1.77 -2.43
C LYS A 327 8.48 0.54 -2.59
N ARG A 328 7.99 -0.66 -2.22
CA ARG A 328 8.77 -1.91 -2.26
C ARG A 328 7.98 -3.03 -2.90
N LEU A 329 8.60 -3.83 -3.77
CA LEU A 329 7.96 -4.98 -4.42
C LEU A 329 7.43 -6.00 -3.40
N SER A 330 8.13 -6.19 -2.28
CA SER A 330 7.74 -7.09 -1.20
C SER A 330 6.41 -6.72 -0.53
N ALA A 331 6.02 -5.45 -0.57
CA ALA A 331 4.78 -5.00 0.04
C ALA A 331 3.54 -5.60 -0.65
N VAL A 332 3.61 -5.89 -1.96
CA VAL A 332 2.50 -6.54 -2.69
C VAL A 332 2.20 -7.92 -2.10
N GLU A 333 3.24 -8.67 -1.74
CA GLU A 333 3.11 -9.98 -1.08
C GLU A 333 2.48 -9.83 0.31
N THR A 334 2.97 -8.88 1.10
CA THR A 334 2.51 -8.63 2.47
C THR A 334 1.06 -8.15 2.49
N LEU A 335 0.66 -7.28 1.54
CA LEU A 335 -0.72 -6.85 1.35
C LEU A 335 -1.67 -8.05 1.20
N GLY A 336 -1.30 -9.04 0.39
CA GLY A 336 -2.12 -10.23 0.17
C GLY A 336 -2.32 -11.11 1.42
N SER A 337 -1.50 -10.95 2.46
CA SER A 337 -1.58 -11.68 3.73
C SER A 337 -2.11 -10.82 4.89
N THR A 338 -2.58 -9.60 4.65
CA THR A 338 -3.12 -8.71 5.67
C THR A 338 -4.30 -9.36 6.39
N THR A 339 -4.22 -9.44 7.73
CA THR A 339 -5.25 -9.98 8.62
C THR A 339 -6.00 -8.89 9.36
N VAL A 340 -5.32 -7.77 9.64
CA VAL A 340 -5.86 -6.66 10.42
C VAL A 340 -5.52 -5.35 9.73
N VAL A 341 -6.49 -4.44 9.65
CA VAL A 341 -6.31 -3.05 9.24
C VAL A 341 -6.62 -2.14 10.41
N CYS A 342 -5.64 -1.36 10.86
CA CYS A 342 -5.84 -0.28 11.82
C CYS A 342 -5.96 1.02 11.03
N THR A 343 -7.15 1.61 11.02
CA THR A 343 -7.42 2.81 10.21
C THR A 343 -7.65 4.03 11.07
N ASP A 344 -7.10 5.17 10.66
CA ASP A 344 -7.53 6.44 11.21
C ASP A 344 -8.94 6.76 10.68
N LYS A 345 -9.67 7.60 11.42
CA LYS A 345 -11.00 8.06 11.03
C LYS A 345 -10.92 9.18 10.00
N THR A 346 -10.22 10.27 10.38
CA THR A 346 -10.23 11.54 9.66
C THR A 346 -9.42 11.43 8.37
N GLY A 347 -9.97 11.91 7.26
CA GLY A 347 -9.30 11.89 5.95
C GLY A 347 -9.18 10.50 5.30
N THR A 348 -9.34 9.40 6.06
CA THR A 348 -9.26 8.02 5.57
C THR A 348 -10.65 7.39 5.39
N LEU A 349 -11.42 7.26 6.48
CA LEU A 349 -12.80 6.80 6.43
C LEU A 349 -13.74 7.92 6.01
N THR A 350 -13.37 9.16 6.29
CA THR A 350 -14.15 10.37 6.02
C THR A 350 -13.49 11.23 4.94
N GLU A 351 -14.24 12.23 4.42
CA GLU A 351 -13.77 13.10 3.34
C GLU A 351 -12.78 14.18 3.79
N ASN A 352 -12.52 14.31 5.12
CA ASN A 352 -11.77 15.42 5.72
C ASN A 352 -12.37 16.78 5.36
N ARG A 353 -13.68 16.86 5.29
CA ARG A 353 -14.43 18.05 4.97
C ARG A 353 -15.60 18.19 5.93
N MET A 354 -15.61 19.24 6.72
CA MET A 354 -16.74 19.53 7.57
C MET A 354 -17.94 19.99 6.74
N LEU A 355 -19.11 19.43 7.01
CA LEU A 355 -20.38 19.83 6.43
C LEU A 355 -21.42 20.07 7.52
N ALA A 356 -22.17 21.16 7.40
CA ALA A 356 -23.35 21.37 8.23
C ALA A 356 -24.47 20.42 7.74
N THR A 357 -24.94 19.58 8.63
CA THR A 357 -25.97 18.54 8.32
C THR A 357 -27.32 18.89 8.90
N ALA A 358 -27.35 19.58 10.03
CA ALA A 358 -28.58 20.02 10.69
C ALA A 358 -28.39 21.34 11.42
N VAL A 359 -29.45 22.07 11.53
CA VAL A 359 -29.58 23.31 12.31
C VAL A 359 -30.64 23.11 13.36
N TRP A 360 -30.42 23.52 14.58
CA TRP A 360 -31.43 23.54 15.64
C TRP A 360 -31.76 24.96 16.06
N THR A 361 -33.03 25.29 16.15
CA THR A 361 -33.58 26.53 16.71
C THR A 361 -34.54 26.19 17.85
N PRO A 362 -35.11 27.13 18.64
CA PRO A 362 -36.12 26.85 19.63
C PRO A 362 -37.37 26.13 19.09
N HIS A 363 -37.61 26.22 17.78
CA HIS A 363 -38.74 25.54 17.11
C HIS A 363 -38.42 24.10 16.66
N GLY A 364 -37.20 23.61 16.95
CA GLY A 364 -36.78 22.25 16.67
C GLY A 364 -35.60 22.13 15.70
N GLU A 365 -35.31 20.89 15.26
CA GLU A 365 -34.23 20.55 14.33
C GLU A 365 -34.68 20.69 12.87
N HIS A 366 -33.88 21.31 12.05
CA HIS A 366 -34.07 21.48 10.60
C HIS A 366 -32.91 20.81 9.87
N ALA A 367 -33.23 19.91 8.94
CA ALA A 367 -32.24 19.32 8.05
C ALA A 367 -31.84 20.34 6.96
N VAL A 368 -30.55 20.50 6.72
CA VAL A 368 -30.03 21.51 5.76
C VAL A 368 -30.43 21.17 4.31
N ASP A 369 -30.58 19.90 3.97
CA ASP A 369 -30.95 19.43 2.62
C ASP A 369 -32.44 19.23 2.43
N ALA A 370 -33.29 19.73 3.33
CA ALA A 370 -34.71 19.61 3.19
C ALA A 370 -35.24 20.45 2.00
N PRO A 371 -36.15 19.92 1.17
CA PRO A 371 -36.65 20.66 -0.01
C PRO A 371 -37.72 21.72 0.36
N VAL A 372 -37.63 22.27 1.56
CA VAL A 372 -38.56 23.26 2.10
C VAL A 372 -37.84 24.57 2.32
N ASP A 373 -38.49 25.69 1.98
CA ASP A 373 -37.93 27.02 2.20
C ASP A 373 -37.60 27.23 3.70
N PRO A 374 -36.30 27.51 4.04
CA PRO A 374 -35.86 27.54 5.42
C PRO A 374 -36.53 28.71 6.19
N PRO A 375 -36.94 28.49 7.47
CA PRO A 375 -37.48 29.56 8.31
C PRO A 375 -36.54 30.76 8.39
N PRO A 376 -37.07 31.98 8.56
CA PRO A 376 -36.24 33.19 8.70
C PRO A 376 -35.16 33.11 9.77
N GLU A 377 -35.41 32.41 10.88
CA GLU A 377 -34.45 32.19 11.96
C GLU A 377 -33.27 31.31 11.54
N VAL A 378 -33.54 30.29 10.72
CA VAL A 378 -32.49 29.42 10.16
C VAL A 378 -31.61 30.19 9.19
N ARG A 379 -32.20 31.07 8.36
CA ARG A 379 -31.43 31.96 7.49
C ARG A 379 -30.61 32.98 8.28
N LEU A 380 -31.17 33.57 9.33
CA LEU A 380 -30.47 34.50 10.22
C LEU A 380 -29.34 33.80 10.97
N LEU A 381 -29.53 32.56 11.40
CA LEU A 381 -28.48 31.76 12.03
C LEU A 381 -27.33 31.52 11.07
N ALA A 382 -27.61 31.14 9.82
CA ALA A 382 -26.58 30.91 8.80
C ALA A 382 -25.85 32.22 8.42
N ALA A 383 -26.57 33.33 8.30
CA ALA A 383 -26.00 34.64 8.04
C ALA A 383 -25.03 35.06 9.16
N THR A 384 -25.48 34.94 10.42
CA THR A 384 -24.67 35.26 11.61
C THR A 384 -23.42 34.37 11.70
N ALA A 385 -23.55 33.08 11.41
CA ALA A 385 -22.44 32.16 11.42
C ALA A 385 -21.42 32.46 10.32
N ALA A 386 -21.90 32.81 9.12
CA ALA A 386 -21.06 33.17 7.97
C ALA A 386 -20.34 34.51 8.19
N ALA A 387 -21.02 35.52 8.77
CA ALA A 387 -20.42 36.79 9.14
C ALA A 387 -19.28 36.62 10.17
N CYS A 388 -19.46 35.67 11.10
CA CYS A 388 -18.45 35.36 12.11
C CYS A 388 -17.39 34.37 11.56
N THR A 389 -16.81 34.60 10.37
CA THR A 389 -15.72 33.79 9.79
C THR A 389 -14.59 34.67 9.27
N THR A 390 -13.41 34.07 9.13
CA THR A 390 -12.22 34.66 8.48
C THR A 390 -11.82 33.91 7.22
N ALA A 391 -12.44 32.79 6.90
CA ALA A 391 -12.13 31.97 5.75
C ALA A 391 -12.58 32.61 4.43
N HIS A 392 -11.81 32.38 3.36
CA HIS A 392 -12.11 32.81 2.00
C HIS A 392 -12.31 31.60 1.09
N PRO A 393 -13.52 31.36 0.59
CA PRO A 393 -13.77 30.31 -0.41
C PRO A 393 -12.97 30.60 -1.69
N GLY A 394 -12.22 29.64 -2.19
CA GLY A 394 -11.47 29.76 -3.46
C GLY A 394 -9.97 29.98 -3.35
N VAL A 395 -9.45 30.36 -2.17
CA VAL A 395 -7.98 30.49 -1.96
C VAL A 395 -7.39 29.24 -1.32
N GLY A 396 -8.23 28.23 -1.00
CA GLY A 396 -7.78 26.99 -0.35
C GLY A 396 -7.33 27.13 1.12
N HIS A 397 -7.42 28.34 1.69
CA HIS A 397 -6.97 28.66 3.05
C HIS A 397 -8.18 29.02 3.93
N GLY A 398 -8.42 28.24 4.98
CA GLY A 398 -9.46 28.49 5.96
C GLY A 398 -9.69 27.28 6.87
N ASP A 399 -10.07 27.54 8.12
CA ASP A 399 -10.47 26.48 9.05
C ASP A 399 -11.66 25.68 8.44
N PRO A 400 -11.61 24.33 8.41
CA PRO A 400 -12.68 23.50 7.85
C PRO A 400 -14.06 23.79 8.43
N THR A 401 -14.13 24.17 9.70
CA THR A 401 -15.37 24.58 10.36
C THR A 401 -15.94 25.86 9.76
N GLU A 402 -15.07 26.87 9.50
CA GLU A 402 -15.49 28.14 8.89
C GLU A 402 -15.96 27.95 7.44
N LEU A 403 -15.27 27.10 6.68
CA LEU A 403 -15.69 26.74 5.32
C LEU A 403 -17.06 26.06 5.31
N ALA A 404 -17.34 25.19 6.29
CA ALA A 404 -18.65 24.54 6.45
C ALA A 404 -19.77 25.53 6.75
N LEU A 405 -19.47 26.61 7.50
CA LEU A 405 -20.46 27.67 7.79
C LEU A 405 -20.76 28.52 6.54
N LEU A 406 -19.74 28.78 5.72
CA LEU A 406 -19.94 29.49 4.45
C LEU A 406 -20.69 28.62 3.42
N ASP A 407 -20.42 27.31 3.37
CA ASP A 407 -21.18 26.35 2.57
C ASP A 407 -22.66 26.29 3.01
N LEU A 408 -22.91 26.25 4.32
CA LEU A 408 -24.26 26.30 4.87
C LEU A 408 -25.00 27.56 4.42
N ALA A 409 -24.36 28.74 4.49
CA ALA A 409 -24.97 29.98 4.04
C ALA A 409 -25.30 29.94 2.54
N GLY A 410 -24.40 29.44 1.71
CA GLY A 410 -24.63 29.26 0.27
C GLY A 410 -25.80 28.31 -0.04
N ARG A 411 -25.92 27.18 0.67
CA ARG A 411 -27.01 26.20 0.52
C ARG A 411 -28.38 26.74 0.95
N LEU A 412 -28.40 27.68 1.86
CA LEU A 412 -29.61 28.35 2.33
C LEU A 412 -29.89 29.70 1.58
N ASP A 413 -29.19 29.94 0.48
CA ASP A 413 -29.28 31.15 -0.35
C ASP A 413 -29.09 32.46 0.44
N VAL A 414 -28.11 32.42 1.36
CA VAL A 414 -27.69 33.59 2.16
C VAL A 414 -26.41 34.16 1.56
N ALA A 415 -26.52 35.34 0.95
CA ALA A 415 -25.35 36.02 0.39
C ALA A 415 -24.41 36.54 1.49
N CYS A 416 -23.16 36.13 1.47
CA CYS A 416 -22.11 36.60 2.35
C CYS A 416 -20.77 36.69 1.58
N PRO A 417 -20.66 37.60 0.56
CA PRO A 417 -19.43 37.74 -0.20
C PRO A 417 -18.25 38.12 0.69
N PRO A 418 -17.07 37.49 0.54
CA PRO A 418 -15.89 37.76 1.39
C PRO A 418 -15.48 39.25 1.37
N GLU A 419 -15.50 39.86 0.19
CA GLU A 419 -15.11 41.26 0.03
C GLU A 419 -16.04 42.19 0.81
N GLN A 420 -17.37 41.94 0.77
CA GLN A 420 -18.35 42.74 1.53
C GLN A 420 -18.19 42.52 3.02
N ARG A 421 -18.04 41.27 3.46
CA ARG A 421 -17.79 40.91 4.85
C ARG A 421 -16.56 41.62 5.43
N ASP A 422 -15.47 41.72 4.67
CA ASP A 422 -14.24 42.37 5.11
C ASP A 422 -14.38 43.90 5.14
N LEU A 423 -15.19 44.50 4.26
CA LEU A 423 -15.53 45.92 4.26
C LEU A 423 -16.40 46.29 5.48
N ASP A 424 -17.33 45.41 5.82
CA ASP A 424 -18.26 45.63 6.93
C ASP A 424 -17.60 45.39 8.30
N ARG A 425 -16.48 44.68 8.36
CA ARG A 425 -15.75 44.31 9.58
C ARG A 425 -15.19 45.53 10.31
N ARG A 426 -15.60 45.69 11.57
CA ARG A 426 -15.14 46.78 12.48
C ARG A 426 -14.20 46.29 13.56
N ALA A 427 -14.41 45.07 14.10
CA ALA A 427 -13.51 44.43 15.04
C ALA A 427 -13.55 42.90 14.90
N LEU A 428 -12.44 42.26 15.29
CA LEU A 428 -12.26 40.81 15.24
C LEU A 428 -11.62 40.30 16.51
N PHE A 429 -12.35 39.48 17.25
CA PHE A 429 -11.85 38.69 18.39
C PHE A 429 -11.70 37.24 17.90
N ARG A 430 -10.48 36.87 17.48
CA ARG A 430 -10.16 35.57 16.88
C ARG A 430 -10.53 34.43 17.84
N PHE A 431 -10.70 33.23 17.30
CA PHE A 431 -10.96 32.04 18.13
C PHE A 431 -9.86 31.87 19.20
N ASP A 432 -10.30 31.70 20.44
CA ASP A 432 -9.42 31.39 21.56
C ASP A 432 -9.71 29.96 22.06
N PRO A 433 -8.75 29.02 21.98
CA PRO A 433 -8.95 27.63 22.42
C PRO A 433 -9.28 27.48 23.92
N ARG A 434 -8.95 28.46 24.77
CA ARG A 434 -9.21 28.40 26.22
C ARG A 434 -10.68 28.65 26.53
N ILE A 435 -11.25 29.68 25.92
CA ILE A 435 -12.66 30.06 26.10
C ILE A 435 -13.58 29.55 24.99
N LYS A 436 -13.03 28.95 23.95
CA LYS A 436 -13.72 28.33 22.81
C LYS A 436 -14.77 29.22 22.14
N LEU A 437 -14.51 30.52 22.07
CA LEU A 437 -15.36 31.54 21.46
C LEU A 437 -14.61 32.30 20.37
N MET A 438 -15.34 32.76 19.37
CA MET A 438 -14.93 33.74 18.38
C MET A 438 -16.04 34.76 18.20
N THR A 439 -15.67 36.05 18.11
CA THR A 439 -16.64 37.13 17.94
C THR A 439 -16.14 38.12 16.89
N THR A 440 -17.05 38.55 16.02
CA THR A 440 -16.82 39.66 15.08
C THR A 440 -17.80 40.79 15.35
N ALA A 441 -17.38 42.01 15.05
CA ALA A 441 -18.24 43.19 15.06
C ALA A 441 -18.33 43.70 13.63
N ASP A 442 -19.51 43.62 13.04
CA ASP A 442 -19.72 44.00 11.63
C ASP A 442 -20.76 45.10 11.53
N SER A 443 -20.68 45.94 10.49
CA SER A 443 -21.64 47.02 10.23
C SER A 443 -22.79 46.50 9.38
N GLU A 444 -24.00 46.45 9.97
CA GLU A 444 -25.24 46.05 9.26
C GLU A 444 -26.20 47.28 9.25
N ASP A 445 -26.56 47.79 8.11
CA ASP A 445 -27.50 48.90 7.95
C ASP A 445 -27.21 50.12 8.88
N GLY A 446 -25.93 50.45 9.04
CA GLY A 446 -25.47 51.57 9.92
C GLY A 446 -25.44 51.27 11.42
N THR A 447 -25.75 50.05 11.81
CA THR A 447 -25.68 49.56 13.18
C THR A 447 -24.54 48.53 13.33
N VAL A 448 -23.79 48.58 14.42
CA VAL A 448 -22.77 47.56 14.70
C VAL A 448 -23.44 46.35 15.34
N VAL A 449 -23.24 45.17 14.73
CA VAL A 449 -23.75 43.90 15.24
C VAL A 449 -22.57 42.99 15.61
N LEU A 450 -22.65 42.44 16.80
CA LEU A 450 -21.70 41.43 17.26
C LEU A 450 -22.22 40.05 16.89
N HIS A 451 -21.40 39.25 16.14
CA HIS A 451 -21.66 37.87 15.78
C HIS A 451 -20.70 36.97 16.55
N THR A 452 -21.23 36.03 17.31
CA THR A 452 -20.47 35.12 18.13
C THR A 452 -20.76 33.67 17.78
N LYS A 453 -19.72 32.87 17.61
CA LYS A 453 -19.80 31.41 17.48
C LYS A 453 -18.86 30.73 18.47
N GLY A 454 -19.23 29.54 18.92
CA GLY A 454 -18.36 28.77 19.82
C GLY A 454 -18.98 27.52 20.39
N ALA A 455 -18.30 26.98 21.39
CA ALA A 455 -18.82 25.82 22.11
C ALA A 455 -20.15 26.16 22.78
N PRO A 456 -21.17 25.28 22.68
CA PRO A 456 -22.51 25.55 23.19
C PRO A 456 -22.51 25.95 24.67
N GLU A 457 -21.73 25.27 25.49
CA GLU A 457 -21.59 25.54 26.92
C GLU A 457 -21.09 26.97 27.21
N GLU A 458 -20.13 27.43 26.44
CA GLU A 458 -19.54 28.76 26.60
C GLU A 458 -20.47 29.84 26.07
N VAL A 459 -21.03 29.68 24.90
CA VAL A 459 -22.00 30.65 24.36
C VAL A 459 -23.20 30.77 25.29
N LEU A 460 -23.74 29.67 25.83
CA LEU A 460 -24.83 29.67 26.82
C LEU A 460 -24.44 30.41 28.09
N ALA A 461 -23.21 30.27 28.60
CA ALA A 461 -22.74 31.00 29.78
C ALA A 461 -22.78 32.50 29.58
N HIS A 462 -22.52 33.00 28.37
CA HIS A 462 -22.49 34.41 28.00
C HIS A 462 -23.81 34.94 27.41
N ALA A 463 -24.82 34.05 27.16
CA ALA A 463 -26.11 34.41 26.63
C ALA A 463 -27.10 34.83 27.74
N GLY A 464 -27.71 35.98 27.57
CA GLY A 464 -28.80 36.47 28.43
C GLY A 464 -30.16 36.44 27.74
N ARG A 465 -30.20 36.26 26.42
CA ARG A 465 -31.42 36.31 25.61
C ARG A 465 -31.44 35.14 24.64
N LEU A 466 -32.67 34.80 24.17
CA LEU A 466 -32.96 33.78 23.14
C LEU A 466 -33.77 34.46 22.03
N LEU A 467 -33.44 34.12 20.77
CA LEU A 467 -34.28 34.55 19.66
C LEU A 467 -35.43 33.52 19.51
N ASP A 468 -36.66 34.02 19.52
CA ASP A 468 -37.87 33.22 19.43
C ASP A 468 -38.91 33.98 18.58
N ASP A 469 -39.40 33.40 17.48
CA ASP A 469 -40.31 34.01 16.52
C ASP A 469 -39.86 35.44 16.06
N GLY A 470 -38.56 35.57 15.75
CA GLY A 470 -37.99 36.84 15.31
C GLY A 470 -37.82 37.92 16.42
N SER A 471 -38.24 37.62 17.63
CA SER A 471 -38.12 38.53 18.79
C SER A 471 -37.07 38.04 19.81
N GLN A 472 -36.41 38.97 20.49
CA GLN A 472 -35.45 38.65 21.56
C GLN A 472 -36.17 38.61 22.91
N ARG A 473 -36.22 37.45 23.55
CA ARG A 473 -36.71 37.32 24.94
C ARG A 473 -35.62 36.87 25.91
N PRO A 474 -35.80 37.08 27.23
CA PRO A 474 -34.89 36.56 28.23
C PRO A 474 -34.73 35.05 28.14
N LEU A 475 -33.45 34.55 28.25
CA LEU A 475 -33.13 33.13 28.27
C LEU A 475 -33.48 32.54 29.66
N THR A 476 -34.47 31.65 29.71
CA THR A 476 -34.92 31.00 30.95
C THR A 476 -34.08 29.76 31.30
N PRO A 477 -34.14 29.29 32.59
CA PRO A 477 -33.53 27.99 32.92
C PRO A 477 -34.08 26.80 32.13
N ALA A 478 -35.36 26.83 31.71
CA ALA A 478 -35.98 25.78 30.88
C ALA A 478 -35.38 25.79 29.47
N ASP A 479 -35.23 26.96 28.86
CA ASP A 479 -34.58 27.08 27.56
C ASP A 479 -33.13 26.56 27.58
N ARG A 480 -32.38 26.87 28.64
CA ARG A 480 -31.01 26.35 28.81
C ARG A 480 -31.00 24.84 28.87
N ALA A 481 -31.94 24.21 29.57
CA ALA A 481 -32.06 22.77 29.66
C ALA A 481 -32.41 22.16 28.29
N GLU A 482 -33.28 22.83 27.52
CA GLU A 482 -33.67 22.39 26.18
C GLU A 482 -32.48 22.46 25.20
N VAL A 483 -31.72 23.54 25.19
CA VAL A 483 -30.53 23.68 24.38
C VAL A 483 -29.47 22.62 24.75
N VAL A 484 -29.25 22.38 26.05
CA VAL A 484 -28.32 21.32 26.51
C VAL A 484 -28.80 19.94 26.05
N HIS A 485 -30.10 19.69 26.08
CA HIS A 485 -30.68 18.44 25.58
C HIS A 485 -30.47 18.29 24.07
N ALA A 486 -30.72 19.36 23.29
CA ALA A 486 -30.48 19.36 21.85
C ALA A 486 -29.01 19.10 21.52
N VAL A 487 -28.08 19.76 22.22
CA VAL A 487 -26.63 19.52 22.10
C VAL A 487 -26.30 18.05 22.35
N GLY A 488 -26.86 17.46 23.41
CA GLY A 488 -26.66 16.05 23.76
C GLY A 488 -27.19 15.09 22.70
N THR A 489 -28.35 15.37 22.16
CA THR A 489 -28.98 14.55 21.09
C THR A 489 -28.15 14.60 19.80
N LEU A 490 -27.69 15.79 19.40
CA LEU A 490 -26.85 15.98 18.22
C LEU A 490 -25.46 15.33 18.41
N ALA A 491 -24.85 15.54 19.59
CA ALA A 491 -23.57 14.94 19.93
C ALA A 491 -23.60 13.40 20.01
N ALA A 492 -24.72 12.82 20.47
CA ALA A 492 -24.91 11.36 20.49
C ALA A 492 -24.96 10.75 19.07
N ARG A 493 -25.32 11.56 18.07
CA ARG A 493 -25.25 11.18 16.64
C ARG A 493 -23.85 11.36 16.03
N GLY A 494 -22.85 11.72 16.84
CA GLY A 494 -21.49 11.94 16.39
C GLY A 494 -21.25 13.31 15.74
N LEU A 495 -22.20 14.25 15.85
CA LEU A 495 -22.08 15.56 15.24
C LEU A 495 -21.31 16.54 16.14
N ARG A 496 -20.50 17.37 15.53
CA ARG A 496 -19.86 18.52 16.17
C ARG A 496 -20.88 19.66 16.21
N VAL A 497 -21.15 20.18 17.40
CA VAL A 497 -22.17 21.24 17.60
C VAL A 497 -21.49 22.56 17.89
N LEU A 498 -21.86 23.61 17.16
CA LEU A 498 -21.54 25.01 17.44
C LEU A 498 -22.80 25.76 17.82
N ALA A 499 -22.73 26.60 18.83
CA ALA A 499 -23.76 27.59 19.12
C ALA A 499 -23.45 28.91 18.43
N VAL A 500 -24.49 29.59 17.96
CA VAL A 500 -24.42 30.86 17.26
C VAL A 500 -25.30 31.88 17.99
N ALA A 501 -24.72 33.04 18.25
CA ALA A 501 -25.40 34.12 18.94
C ALA A 501 -25.08 35.49 18.28
N ARG A 502 -25.96 36.47 18.47
CA ARG A 502 -25.74 37.84 18.01
C ARG A 502 -26.14 38.85 19.04
N ARG A 503 -25.57 40.05 18.91
CA ARG A 503 -25.98 41.20 19.74
C ARG A 503 -25.86 42.48 18.93
N PRO A 504 -26.95 43.09 18.48
CA PRO A 504 -26.94 44.45 17.92
C PRO A 504 -26.59 45.47 19.03
N LEU A 505 -25.71 46.41 18.73
CA LEU A 505 -25.39 47.51 19.60
C LEU A 505 -26.36 48.68 19.39
N PRO A 506 -26.59 49.53 20.39
CA PRO A 506 -27.33 50.77 20.20
C PRO A 506 -26.81 51.60 19.03
N PRO A 507 -27.69 52.28 18.25
CA PRO A 507 -27.26 53.14 17.14
C PRO A 507 -26.20 54.16 17.60
N GLY A 508 -25.10 54.26 16.82
CA GLY A 508 -23.98 55.15 17.07
C GLY A 508 -22.97 54.68 18.14
N GLN A 509 -23.14 53.51 18.72
CA GLN A 509 -22.16 52.95 19.65
C GLN A 509 -21.00 52.32 18.88
N ALA A 510 -19.78 52.68 19.24
CA ALA A 510 -18.56 52.07 18.69
C ALA A 510 -18.42 50.58 19.09
N PRO A 511 -17.75 49.74 18.29
CA PRO A 511 -17.47 48.36 18.65
C PRO A 511 -16.63 48.31 19.95
N PRO A 512 -16.85 47.30 20.81
CA PRO A 512 -16.05 47.11 22.02
C PRO A 512 -14.58 46.88 21.69
N GLU A 513 -13.67 47.47 22.48
CA GLU A 513 -12.23 47.22 22.34
C GLU A 513 -11.80 45.93 23.04
N ARG A 514 -12.56 45.52 24.06
CA ARG A 514 -12.24 44.34 24.89
C ARG A 514 -13.21 43.22 24.64
N ARG A 515 -12.67 42.00 24.62
CA ARG A 515 -13.40 40.76 24.39
C ARG A 515 -14.53 40.54 25.42
N GLU A 516 -14.23 40.78 26.70
CA GLU A 516 -15.19 40.60 27.80
C GLU A 516 -16.42 41.49 27.67
N GLU A 517 -16.26 42.63 26.99
CA GLU A 517 -17.37 43.53 26.70
C GLU A 517 -18.17 43.11 25.45
N ALA A 518 -17.48 42.52 24.49
CA ALA A 518 -18.12 42.00 23.26
C ALA A 518 -18.96 40.76 23.58
N GLU A 519 -18.45 39.85 24.38
CA GLU A 519 -18.99 38.50 24.62
C GLU A 519 -19.95 38.43 25.83
N ARG A 520 -20.67 39.46 26.17
CA ARG A 520 -21.65 39.46 27.25
C ARG A 520 -23.06 39.83 26.76
N ASN A 521 -24.09 39.30 27.46
CA ASN A 521 -25.50 39.51 27.12
C ASN A 521 -25.83 39.17 25.68
N LEU A 522 -25.27 38.08 25.16
CA LEU A 522 -25.51 37.57 23.83
C LEU A 522 -26.99 37.10 23.70
N CYS A 523 -27.52 37.23 22.51
CA CYS A 523 -28.79 36.61 22.12
C CYS A 523 -28.50 35.31 21.33
N LEU A 524 -28.79 34.15 21.94
CA LEU A 524 -28.64 32.85 21.29
C LEU A 524 -29.66 32.77 20.14
N ILE A 525 -29.22 32.37 18.93
CA ILE A 525 -30.08 32.11 17.78
C ILE A 525 -30.38 30.61 17.67
N GLY A 526 -29.34 29.78 17.80
CA GLY A 526 -29.49 28.32 17.68
C GLY A 526 -28.14 27.61 17.62
N LEU A 527 -28.21 26.37 17.16
CA LEU A 527 -27.07 25.46 17.04
C LEU A 527 -26.87 25.03 15.58
N ILE A 528 -25.64 24.86 15.17
CA ILE A 528 -25.26 24.24 13.89
C ILE A 528 -24.58 22.91 14.21
N ALA A 529 -25.10 21.84 13.66
CA ALA A 529 -24.52 20.50 13.78
C ALA A 529 -23.79 20.13 12.49
N MET A 530 -22.53 19.75 12.65
CA MET A 530 -21.61 19.47 11.55
C MET A 530 -21.03 18.08 11.68
N ALA A 531 -20.78 17.45 10.56
CA ALA A 531 -20.06 16.18 10.46
C ALA A 531 -19.02 16.23 9.36
N ASP A 532 -18.00 15.42 9.49
CA ASP A 532 -17.12 15.01 8.40
C ASP A 532 -17.70 13.69 7.84
N PRO A 533 -18.32 13.70 6.64
CA PRO A 533 -19.06 12.57 6.13
C PRO A 533 -18.15 11.39 5.80
N ALA A 534 -18.65 10.18 6.02
CA ALA A 534 -17.99 8.98 5.56
C ALA A 534 -17.96 8.95 4.02
N ARG A 535 -16.82 8.52 3.44
CA ARG A 535 -16.72 8.34 1.99
C ARG A 535 -17.70 7.27 1.50
N PRO A 536 -18.41 7.46 0.39
CA PRO A 536 -19.44 6.53 -0.09
C PRO A 536 -18.94 5.10 -0.32
N GLU A 537 -17.69 4.94 -0.75
CA GLU A 537 -17.10 3.64 -1.11
C GLU A 537 -16.67 2.82 0.11
N VAL A 538 -16.51 3.44 1.28
CA VAL A 538 -15.94 2.79 2.48
C VAL A 538 -16.83 1.68 2.99
N ALA A 539 -18.14 1.86 3.05
CA ALA A 539 -19.08 0.83 3.53
C ALA A 539 -18.98 -0.46 2.70
N GLY A 540 -18.89 -0.32 1.37
CA GLY A 540 -18.66 -1.45 0.47
C GLY A 540 -17.30 -2.13 0.70
N ALA A 541 -16.26 -1.35 0.93
CA ALA A 541 -14.91 -1.86 1.21
C ALA A 541 -14.84 -2.60 2.55
N ILE A 542 -15.48 -2.09 3.60
CA ILE A 542 -15.58 -2.78 4.91
C ILE A 542 -16.33 -4.11 4.77
N THR A 543 -17.45 -4.12 4.05
CA THR A 543 -18.17 -5.37 3.76
C THR A 543 -17.27 -6.39 3.06
N LEU A 544 -16.47 -5.96 2.10
CA LEU A 544 -15.51 -6.82 1.39
C LEU A 544 -14.37 -7.29 2.31
N ALA A 545 -13.88 -6.42 3.21
CA ALA A 545 -12.88 -6.78 4.22
C ALA A 545 -13.40 -7.88 5.17
N HIS A 546 -14.63 -7.73 5.67
CA HIS A 546 -15.26 -8.74 6.53
C HIS A 546 -15.49 -10.08 5.83
N ARG A 547 -15.90 -10.07 4.55
CA ARG A 547 -15.98 -11.30 3.74
C ARG A 547 -14.63 -11.97 3.57
N ALA A 548 -13.57 -11.17 3.53
CA ALA A 548 -12.19 -11.63 3.43
C ALA A 548 -11.57 -12.02 4.79
N GLU A 549 -12.38 -12.04 5.88
CA GLU A 549 -11.97 -12.29 7.26
C GLU A 549 -10.84 -11.35 7.73
N ILE A 550 -10.89 -10.09 7.29
CA ILE A 550 -9.99 -9.03 7.72
C ILE A 550 -10.68 -8.23 8.81
N THR A 551 -10.06 -8.13 9.98
CA THR A 551 -10.55 -7.31 11.10
C THR A 551 -10.16 -5.85 10.90
N VAL A 552 -11.08 -4.92 11.15
CA VAL A 552 -10.81 -3.48 11.00
C VAL A 552 -10.95 -2.78 12.35
N HIS A 553 -9.84 -2.26 12.89
CA HIS A 553 -9.85 -1.42 14.08
C HIS A 553 -9.78 0.05 13.69
N VAL A 554 -10.52 0.90 14.39
CA VAL A 554 -10.38 2.35 14.27
C VAL A 554 -9.41 2.85 15.34
N VAL A 555 -8.40 3.62 14.93
CA VAL A 555 -7.36 4.16 15.84
C VAL A 555 -7.21 5.64 15.55
N THR A 556 -7.82 6.48 16.38
CA THR A 556 -7.94 7.92 16.08
C THR A 556 -7.64 8.81 17.29
N GLY A 557 -7.15 10.03 17.02
CA GLY A 557 -7.04 11.11 18.03
C GLY A 557 -8.39 11.71 18.42
N ASP A 558 -9.46 11.40 17.68
CA ASP A 558 -10.79 11.98 17.86
C ASP A 558 -11.56 11.42 19.08
N ASN A 559 -12.71 12.04 19.34
CA ASN A 559 -13.64 11.60 20.37
C ASN A 559 -14.23 10.23 20.02
N GLY A 560 -14.34 9.35 21.03
CA GLY A 560 -14.82 7.99 20.87
C GLY A 560 -16.28 7.88 20.36
N LEU A 561 -17.16 8.80 20.72
CA LEU A 561 -18.55 8.81 20.24
C LEU A 561 -18.63 9.13 18.75
N THR A 562 -17.90 10.15 18.32
CA THR A 562 -17.83 10.51 16.89
C THR A 562 -17.21 9.37 16.07
N ALA A 563 -16.14 8.76 16.58
CA ALA A 563 -15.50 7.62 15.91
C ALA A 563 -16.44 6.41 15.81
N ALA A 564 -17.21 6.13 16.89
CA ALA A 564 -18.18 5.03 16.91
C ALA A 564 -19.37 5.28 15.96
N ALA A 565 -19.84 6.53 15.87
CA ALA A 565 -20.92 6.89 14.95
C ALA A 565 -20.50 6.66 13.49
N ILE A 566 -19.31 7.13 13.09
CA ILE A 566 -18.77 6.91 11.74
C ILE A 566 -18.49 5.42 11.49
N ALA A 567 -17.85 4.73 12.46
CA ALA A 567 -17.60 3.29 12.37
C ALA A 567 -18.89 2.50 12.13
N GLY A 568 -19.96 2.81 12.88
CA GLY A 568 -21.27 2.20 12.71
C GLY A 568 -21.92 2.47 11.35
N GLN A 569 -21.79 3.70 10.81
CA GLN A 569 -22.29 4.07 9.48
C GLN A 569 -21.63 3.25 8.37
N VAL A 570 -20.33 2.98 8.48
CA VAL A 570 -19.59 2.21 7.47
C VAL A 570 -19.56 0.71 7.73
N GLY A 571 -20.19 0.24 8.84
CA GLY A 571 -20.32 -1.17 9.17
C GLY A 571 -19.20 -1.77 10.01
N ILE A 572 -18.28 -0.97 10.55
CA ILE A 572 -17.29 -1.40 11.54
C ILE A 572 -17.99 -1.59 12.90
N GLY A 573 -17.70 -2.70 13.60
CA GLY A 573 -18.29 -2.98 14.91
C GLY A 573 -19.68 -3.60 14.86
N HIS A 574 -20.06 -4.22 13.76
CA HIS A 574 -21.37 -4.84 13.54
C HIS A 574 -21.76 -5.88 14.61
N ARG A 575 -20.78 -6.42 15.33
CA ARG A 575 -20.97 -7.42 16.43
C ARG A 575 -20.85 -6.82 17.84
N GLY A 576 -20.90 -5.50 17.96
CA GLY A 576 -20.62 -4.75 19.18
C GLY A 576 -19.15 -4.32 19.20
N SER A 577 -18.87 -3.01 19.07
CA SER A 577 -17.52 -2.46 19.17
C SER A 577 -17.25 -1.98 20.60
N ARG A 578 -16.09 -2.33 21.14
CA ARG A 578 -15.59 -1.75 22.39
C ARG A 578 -14.87 -0.43 22.07
N ILE A 579 -15.22 0.64 22.75
CA ILE A 579 -14.49 1.90 22.73
C ILE A 579 -13.46 1.85 23.86
N VAL A 580 -12.18 2.07 23.50
CA VAL A 580 -11.07 2.17 24.45
C VAL A 580 -10.46 3.55 24.31
N THR A 581 -10.44 4.31 25.37
CA THR A 581 -9.83 5.65 25.36
C THR A 581 -8.32 5.57 25.56
N GLY A 582 -7.57 6.60 25.11
CA GLY A 582 -6.12 6.66 25.29
C GLY A 582 -5.70 6.55 26.76
N THR A 583 -6.48 7.11 27.69
CA THR A 583 -6.24 6.97 29.14
C THR A 583 -6.45 5.54 29.64
N GLU A 584 -7.49 4.86 29.16
CA GLU A 584 -7.72 3.44 29.48
C GLU A 584 -6.61 2.58 28.90
N LEU A 585 -6.21 2.83 27.65
CA LEU A 585 -5.13 2.11 26.99
C LEU A 585 -3.78 2.28 27.73
N THR A 586 -3.49 3.49 28.20
CA THR A 586 -2.28 3.77 28.99
C THR A 586 -2.29 3.06 30.33
N ALA A 587 -3.45 2.94 30.98
CA ALA A 587 -3.62 2.21 32.23
C ALA A 587 -3.63 0.68 32.06
N MET A 588 -3.93 0.19 30.86
CA MET A 588 -4.03 -1.23 30.53
C MET A 588 -2.65 -1.86 30.40
N GLY A 589 -2.43 -3.01 31.06
CA GLY A 589 -1.20 -3.79 30.88
C GLY A 589 -1.13 -4.50 29.52
N ASP A 590 0.08 -4.90 29.09
CA ASP A 590 0.26 -5.56 27.78
C ASP A 590 -0.57 -6.84 27.64
N ARG A 591 -0.61 -7.68 28.70
CA ARG A 591 -1.43 -8.91 28.69
C ARG A 591 -2.93 -8.62 28.55
N GLU A 592 -3.40 -7.52 29.09
CA GLU A 592 -4.79 -7.13 29.01
C GLU A 592 -5.13 -6.66 27.59
N LEU A 593 -4.24 -5.89 26.97
CA LEU A 593 -4.34 -5.47 25.57
C LEU A 593 -4.33 -6.69 24.64
N ASP A 594 -3.40 -7.62 24.85
CA ASP A 594 -3.32 -8.87 24.07
C ASP A 594 -4.63 -9.69 24.19
N THR A 595 -5.18 -9.78 25.41
CA THR A 595 -6.45 -10.49 25.64
C THR A 595 -7.62 -9.80 24.96
N LEU A 596 -7.65 -8.48 24.95
CA LEU A 596 -8.65 -7.69 24.25
C LEU A 596 -8.60 -7.94 22.73
N LEU A 597 -7.41 -7.84 22.14
CA LEU A 597 -7.21 -8.01 20.70
C LEU A 597 -7.42 -9.46 20.24
N ALA A 598 -7.13 -10.46 21.12
CA ALA A 598 -7.34 -11.87 20.82
C ALA A 598 -8.81 -12.28 20.72
N ARG A 599 -9.76 -11.46 21.19
CA ARG A 599 -11.20 -11.77 21.09
C ARG A 599 -11.73 -11.72 19.67
N GLY A 600 -10.97 -11.13 18.73
CA GLY A 600 -11.41 -10.97 17.33
C GLY A 600 -12.55 -9.97 17.14
N GLU A 601 -12.85 -9.17 18.17
CA GLU A 601 -13.82 -8.07 18.09
C GLU A 601 -13.15 -6.82 17.51
N GLU A 602 -13.89 -6.04 16.75
CA GLU A 602 -13.41 -4.75 16.26
C GLU A 602 -13.43 -3.72 17.39
N VAL A 603 -12.29 -3.04 17.60
CA VAL A 603 -12.10 -2.09 18.69
C VAL A 603 -11.94 -0.69 18.13
N ILE A 604 -12.53 0.29 18.77
CA ILE A 604 -12.38 1.71 18.49
C ILE A 604 -11.47 2.31 19.56
N PHE A 605 -10.23 2.60 19.19
CA PHE A 605 -9.28 3.30 20.04
C PHE A 605 -9.40 4.80 19.78
N ALA A 606 -9.85 5.55 20.79
CA ALA A 606 -10.14 6.97 20.70
C ALA A 606 -9.18 7.80 21.56
N ARG A 607 -8.87 9.03 21.12
CA ARG A 607 -7.90 9.93 21.78
C ARG A 607 -6.55 9.25 22.00
N THR A 608 -6.09 8.55 20.97
CA THR A 608 -4.82 7.82 21.02
C THR A 608 -3.63 8.76 20.83
N SER A 609 -2.57 8.54 21.63
CA SER A 609 -1.27 9.18 21.41
C SER A 609 -0.47 8.39 20.34
N PRO A 610 0.63 8.96 19.80
CA PRO A 610 1.54 8.26 18.89
C PRO A 610 2.08 6.95 19.48
N GLU A 611 2.46 6.96 20.76
CA GLU A 611 2.96 5.79 21.47
C GLU A 611 1.88 4.71 21.60
N ALA A 612 0.62 5.11 21.78
CA ALA A 612 -0.50 4.20 21.83
C ALA A 612 -0.72 3.49 20.48
N LYS A 613 -0.62 4.23 19.36
CA LYS A 613 -0.69 3.65 18.00
C LYS A 613 0.41 2.62 17.77
N LEU A 614 1.65 2.93 18.18
CA LEU A 614 2.79 2.01 18.09
C LEU A 614 2.54 0.73 18.91
N ARG A 615 2.07 0.88 20.15
CA ARG A 615 1.80 -0.23 21.08
C ARG A 615 0.72 -1.17 20.55
N ILE A 616 -0.34 -0.63 19.92
CA ILE A 616 -1.39 -1.43 19.27
C ILE A 616 -0.80 -2.25 18.11
N ALA A 617 0.03 -1.61 17.26
CA ALA A 617 0.67 -2.28 16.14
C ALA A 617 1.58 -3.44 16.62
N ASP A 618 2.37 -3.21 17.67
CA ASP A 618 3.26 -4.23 18.25
C ASP A 618 2.49 -5.39 18.84
N ALA A 619 1.42 -5.14 19.60
CA ALA A 619 0.58 -6.19 20.20
C ALA A 619 -0.06 -7.08 19.12
N LEU A 620 -0.63 -6.47 18.09
CA LEU A 620 -1.23 -7.22 16.96
C LEU A 620 -0.18 -8.07 16.21
N ARG A 621 1.01 -7.52 15.96
CA ARG A 621 2.10 -8.26 15.32
C ARG A 621 2.62 -9.39 16.17
N ALA A 622 2.76 -9.19 17.48
CA ALA A 622 3.17 -10.22 18.45
C ALA A 622 2.14 -11.36 18.50
N ALA A 623 0.85 -11.07 18.32
CA ALA A 623 -0.21 -12.07 18.18
C ALA A 623 -0.19 -12.83 16.84
N GLY A 624 0.77 -12.54 15.95
CA GLY A 624 0.93 -13.22 14.66
C GLY A 624 0.14 -12.61 13.52
N ASN A 625 -0.50 -11.46 13.72
CA ASN A 625 -1.24 -10.76 12.68
C ASN A 625 -0.33 -10.04 11.68
N THR A 626 -0.76 -9.97 10.43
CA THR A 626 -0.18 -9.07 9.42
C THR A 626 -0.96 -7.77 9.44
N VAL A 627 -0.33 -6.70 9.93
CA VAL A 627 -0.97 -5.44 10.27
C VAL A 627 -0.74 -4.41 9.18
N ALA A 628 -1.82 -3.87 8.62
CA ALA A 628 -1.81 -2.61 7.88
C ALA A 628 -2.24 -1.47 8.82
N MET A 629 -1.48 -0.38 8.86
CA MET A 629 -1.74 0.80 9.69
C MET A 629 -1.83 2.03 8.82
N THR A 630 -2.90 2.83 8.94
CA THR A 630 -3.02 4.12 8.24
C THR A 630 -2.63 5.28 9.14
N GLY A 631 -2.15 6.35 8.53
CA GLY A 631 -1.87 7.62 9.20
C GLY A 631 -1.55 8.72 8.20
N ASP A 632 -1.71 9.98 8.59
CA ASP A 632 -1.47 11.16 7.76
C ASP A 632 -0.52 12.17 8.42
N GLY A 633 -0.33 12.11 9.75
CA GLY A 633 0.46 13.04 10.53
C GLY A 633 1.87 12.57 10.86
N VAL A 634 2.69 13.50 11.35
CA VAL A 634 4.03 13.22 11.91
C VAL A 634 3.95 12.21 13.06
N ASN A 635 2.89 12.31 13.86
CA ASN A 635 2.61 11.45 15.01
C ASN A 635 2.38 9.98 14.63
N ASP A 636 2.06 9.70 13.38
CA ASP A 636 1.80 8.34 12.89
C ASP A 636 3.06 7.64 12.38
N ALA A 637 4.11 8.39 12.06
CA ALA A 637 5.32 7.88 11.45
C ALA A 637 5.95 6.67 12.17
N PRO A 638 6.06 6.63 13.52
CA PRO A 638 6.58 5.46 14.22
C PRO A 638 5.72 4.22 14.02
N ALA A 639 4.39 4.36 14.08
CA ALA A 639 3.45 3.26 13.90
C ALA A 639 3.42 2.77 12.43
N LEU A 640 3.52 3.68 11.45
CA LEU A 640 3.62 3.36 10.02
C LEU A 640 4.89 2.56 9.70
N ARG A 641 6.04 2.94 10.28
CA ARG A 641 7.31 2.18 10.13
C ARG A 641 7.24 0.81 10.78
N ARG A 642 6.53 0.69 11.90
CA ARG A 642 6.44 -0.53 12.68
C ARG A 642 5.45 -1.55 12.12
N ALA A 643 4.38 -1.11 11.49
CA ALA A 643 3.41 -1.99 10.83
C ALA A 643 4.06 -2.81 9.71
N ASP A 644 3.47 -3.96 9.37
CA ASP A 644 3.91 -4.75 8.22
C ASP A 644 3.66 -3.97 6.91
N ILE A 645 2.56 -3.21 6.87
CA ILE A 645 2.20 -2.26 5.81
C ILE A 645 1.82 -0.93 6.46
N GLY A 646 2.71 0.04 6.45
CA GLY A 646 2.36 1.45 6.73
C GLY A 646 1.70 2.07 5.50
N VAL A 647 0.57 2.72 5.69
CA VAL A 647 -0.23 3.36 4.64
C VAL A 647 -0.38 4.84 4.94
N ALA A 648 0.17 5.70 4.10
CA ALA A 648 0.02 7.15 4.24
C ALA A 648 -0.95 7.73 3.21
N MET A 649 -1.58 8.84 3.59
CA MET A 649 -2.38 9.64 2.67
C MET A 649 -1.47 10.43 1.73
N GLY A 650 -1.83 10.51 0.45
CA GLY A 650 -1.01 11.16 -0.56
C GLY A 650 -1.29 12.66 -0.69
N ARG A 651 -2.55 13.05 -0.48
CA ARG A 651 -3.00 14.44 -0.61
C ARG A 651 -2.94 15.17 0.73
N SER A 652 -3.57 14.60 1.76
CA SER A 652 -3.66 15.19 3.10
C SER A 652 -2.49 14.83 4.01
N GLY A 653 -1.72 13.79 3.67
CA GLY A 653 -0.64 13.30 4.54
C GLY A 653 0.61 14.19 4.49
N THR A 654 1.28 14.32 5.62
CA THR A 654 2.57 15.00 5.73
C THR A 654 3.68 14.22 5.00
N ASP A 655 4.75 14.91 4.63
CA ASP A 655 5.92 14.29 4.01
C ASP A 655 6.53 13.20 4.89
N VAL A 656 6.55 13.43 6.20
CA VAL A 656 7.07 12.49 7.20
C VAL A 656 6.24 11.21 7.22
N ALA A 657 4.91 11.32 7.19
CA ALA A 657 4.02 10.16 7.10
C ALA A 657 4.23 9.43 5.77
N ARG A 658 4.23 10.18 4.64
CA ARG A 658 4.48 9.61 3.32
C ARG A 658 5.83 8.89 3.27
N GLU A 659 6.90 9.44 3.80
CA GLU A 659 8.22 8.82 3.80
C GLU A 659 8.28 7.55 4.64
N SER A 660 7.65 7.56 5.80
CA SER A 660 7.62 6.43 6.75
C SER A 660 6.78 5.26 6.26
N ALA A 661 5.82 5.51 5.37
CA ALA A 661 4.89 4.51 4.89
C ALA A 661 5.49 3.60 3.82
N THR A 662 5.02 2.35 3.78
CA THR A 662 5.32 1.35 2.74
C THR A 662 4.47 1.57 1.49
N MET A 663 3.26 2.11 1.66
CA MET A 663 2.29 2.41 0.61
C MET A 663 1.71 3.81 0.81
N VAL A 664 1.48 4.54 -0.28
CA VAL A 664 0.86 5.86 -0.28
C VAL A 664 -0.39 5.84 -1.15
N LEU A 665 -1.50 6.35 -0.63
CA LEU A 665 -2.78 6.43 -1.33
C LEU A 665 -2.90 7.78 -2.03
N THR A 666 -2.94 7.81 -3.35
CA THR A 666 -3.05 9.08 -4.11
C THR A 666 -4.44 9.71 -4.05
N ASP A 667 -5.43 8.96 -3.59
CA ASP A 667 -6.85 9.35 -3.47
C ASP A 667 -7.32 9.49 -2.02
N ASP A 668 -6.44 9.20 -1.05
CA ASP A 668 -6.72 9.20 0.40
C ASP A 668 -7.92 8.33 0.80
N ASN A 669 -8.21 7.25 0.05
CA ASN A 669 -9.43 6.47 0.21
C ASN A 669 -9.15 5.08 0.81
N PHE A 670 -9.84 4.75 1.91
CA PHE A 670 -9.76 3.43 2.55
C PHE A 670 -10.08 2.28 1.57
N ALA A 671 -11.03 2.48 0.65
CA ALA A 671 -11.42 1.44 -0.31
C ALA A 671 -10.23 0.99 -1.19
N THR A 672 -9.28 1.88 -1.45
CA THR A 672 -8.06 1.58 -2.20
C THR A 672 -7.14 0.63 -1.41
N ILE A 673 -7.16 0.64 -0.07
CA ILE A 673 -6.43 -0.33 0.77
C ILE A 673 -6.97 -1.74 0.52
N ILE A 674 -8.28 -1.92 0.55
CA ILE A 674 -8.90 -3.24 0.35
C ILE A 674 -8.71 -3.73 -1.09
N ALA A 675 -8.79 -2.82 -2.07
CA ALA A 675 -8.45 -3.13 -3.45
C ALA A 675 -6.96 -3.52 -3.62
N ALA A 676 -6.08 -2.94 -2.81
CA ALA A 676 -4.66 -3.31 -2.78
C ALA A 676 -4.45 -4.71 -2.16
N VAL A 677 -5.18 -5.06 -1.11
CA VAL A 677 -5.18 -6.42 -0.53
C VAL A 677 -5.64 -7.44 -1.57
N GLU A 678 -6.74 -7.17 -2.29
CA GLU A 678 -7.21 -8.03 -3.38
C GLU A 678 -6.14 -8.24 -4.46
N ALA A 679 -5.49 -7.16 -4.91
CA ALA A 679 -4.41 -7.21 -5.89
C ALA A 679 -3.21 -8.01 -5.38
N GLY A 680 -2.85 -7.88 -4.10
CA GLY A 680 -1.81 -8.67 -3.44
C GLY A 680 -2.14 -10.17 -3.43
N ARG A 681 -3.36 -10.54 -3.04
CA ARG A 681 -3.86 -11.93 -3.06
C ARG A 681 -3.82 -12.51 -4.48
N ARG A 682 -4.28 -11.74 -5.48
CA ARG A 682 -4.23 -12.13 -6.89
C ARG A 682 -2.81 -12.37 -7.37
N THR A 683 -1.87 -11.48 -7.04
CA THR A 683 -0.47 -11.62 -7.45
C THR A 683 0.15 -12.89 -6.87
N TYR A 684 -0.11 -13.19 -5.60
CA TYR A 684 0.33 -14.42 -4.96
C TYR A 684 -0.29 -15.68 -5.60
N ASP A 685 -1.59 -15.67 -5.87
CA ASP A 685 -2.26 -16.79 -6.57
C ASP A 685 -1.68 -17.00 -7.97
N ASN A 686 -1.34 -15.94 -8.69
CA ASN A 686 -0.73 -16.04 -10.03
C ASN A 686 0.68 -16.64 -9.97
N ILE A 687 1.46 -16.33 -8.93
CA ILE A 687 2.76 -16.97 -8.68
C ILE A 687 2.55 -18.48 -8.45
N ARG A 688 1.55 -18.90 -7.69
CA ARG A 688 1.24 -20.32 -7.47
C ARG A 688 0.80 -21.03 -8.75
N LYS A 689 -0.03 -20.39 -9.57
CA LYS A 689 -0.46 -20.93 -10.90
C LYS A 689 0.73 -21.21 -11.80
N PHE A 690 1.65 -20.26 -11.85
CA PHE A 690 2.89 -20.38 -12.58
C PHE A 690 3.77 -21.56 -12.06
N ILE A 691 3.92 -21.68 -10.72
CA ILE A 691 4.69 -22.77 -10.12
C ILE A 691 4.06 -24.14 -10.43
N VAL A 692 2.73 -24.27 -10.37
CA VAL A 692 2.03 -25.50 -10.77
C VAL A 692 2.31 -25.85 -12.22
N TYR A 693 2.28 -24.85 -13.10
CA TYR A 693 2.55 -25.02 -14.52
C TYR A 693 3.95 -25.60 -14.76
N ILE A 694 4.99 -24.95 -14.21
CA ILE A 694 6.38 -25.41 -14.35
C ILE A 694 6.57 -26.82 -13.78
N PHE A 695 6.09 -27.09 -12.56
CA PHE A 695 6.30 -28.39 -11.93
C PHE A 695 5.59 -29.55 -12.65
N ALA A 696 4.45 -29.27 -13.30
CA ALA A 696 3.74 -30.29 -14.05
C ALA A 696 4.54 -30.79 -15.28
N HIS A 697 5.43 -29.94 -15.83
CA HIS A 697 6.22 -30.28 -17.03
C HIS A 697 7.39 -31.20 -16.73
N ALA A 698 7.97 -31.17 -15.58
CA ALA A 698 9.11 -32.01 -15.20
C ALA A 698 8.78 -33.52 -15.28
N VAL A 699 7.52 -33.92 -15.09
CA VAL A 699 7.14 -35.35 -15.10
C VAL A 699 7.14 -35.95 -16.51
N PRO A 700 6.45 -35.36 -17.53
CA PRO A 700 6.49 -35.93 -18.90
C PRO A 700 7.86 -35.81 -19.57
N GLU A 701 8.80 -35.05 -19.03
CA GLU A 701 10.21 -34.99 -19.47
C GLU A 701 11.07 -36.06 -18.84
N VAL A 702 10.86 -36.43 -17.57
CA VAL A 702 11.64 -37.41 -16.84
C VAL A 702 11.14 -38.84 -17.03
N VAL A 703 9.82 -39.07 -17.07
CA VAL A 703 9.20 -40.41 -17.17
C VAL A 703 9.66 -41.16 -18.42
N PRO A 704 9.83 -40.57 -19.61
CA PRO A 704 10.36 -41.27 -20.79
C PRO A 704 11.73 -41.92 -20.56
N PHE A 705 12.63 -41.22 -19.86
CA PHE A 705 13.95 -41.76 -19.50
C PHE A 705 13.85 -42.90 -18.49
N LEU A 706 12.94 -42.76 -17.52
CA LEU A 706 12.72 -43.78 -16.52
C LEU A 706 12.16 -45.06 -17.15
N VAL A 707 11.21 -44.95 -18.11
CA VAL A 707 10.67 -46.09 -18.85
C VAL A 707 11.75 -46.78 -19.69
N PHE A 708 12.59 -45.99 -20.40
CA PHE A 708 13.74 -46.56 -21.14
C PHE A 708 14.66 -47.34 -20.21
N ALA A 709 15.03 -46.78 -19.08
CA ALA A 709 15.94 -47.39 -18.13
C ALA A 709 15.38 -48.64 -17.47
N LEU A 710 14.10 -48.62 -17.05
CA LEU A 710 13.42 -49.78 -16.42
C LEU A 710 13.14 -50.90 -17.44
N ALA A 711 12.95 -50.56 -18.70
CA ALA A 711 12.84 -51.57 -19.77
C ALA A 711 14.17 -52.18 -20.19
N GLY A 712 15.31 -51.84 -19.56
CA GLY A 712 16.63 -52.33 -19.93
C GLY A 712 17.02 -52.05 -21.37
N GLY A 713 16.54 -50.97 -21.96
CA GLY A 713 16.78 -50.63 -23.36
C GLY A 713 15.86 -51.34 -24.37
N ALA A 714 14.97 -52.24 -23.94
CA ALA A 714 14.01 -52.91 -24.83
C ALA A 714 13.00 -51.95 -25.47
N VAL A 715 12.70 -50.83 -24.80
CA VAL A 715 11.98 -49.68 -25.36
C VAL A 715 13.03 -48.63 -25.77
N PRO A 716 13.07 -48.19 -27.04
CA PRO A 716 14.03 -47.16 -27.43
C PRO A 716 13.77 -45.84 -26.74
N LEU A 717 14.78 -44.95 -26.65
CA LEU A 717 14.69 -43.71 -25.94
C LEU A 717 13.63 -42.78 -26.53
N PRO A 718 12.59 -42.35 -25.76
CA PRO A 718 11.47 -41.62 -26.35
C PRO A 718 11.76 -40.13 -26.61
N LEU A 719 12.81 -39.56 -26.04
CA LEU A 719 13.09 -38.12 -26.11
C LEU A 719 14.60 -37.84 -26.10
N THR A 720 15.06 -36.93 -26.95
CA THR A 720 16.47 -36.52 -27.00
C THR A 720 16.73 -35.30 -26.10
N VAL A 721 17.96 -35.14 -25.66
CA VAL A 721 18.35 -33.96 -24.83
C VAL A 721 18.13 -32.65 -25.57
N MET A 722 18.38 -32.60 -26.89
CA MET A 722 18.13 -31.42 -27.71
C MET A 722 16.63 -31.06 -27.80
N GLN A 723 15.77 -32.08 -27.81
CA GLN A 723 14.33 -31.89 -27.79
C GLN A 723 13.85 -31.31 -26.44
N ILE A 724 14.44 -31.72 -25.28
CA ILE A 724 14.15 -31.15 -23.98
C ILE A 724 14.51 -29.65 -23.95
N LEU A 725 15.74 -29.33 -24.37
CA LEU A 725 16.17 -27.94 -24.46
C LEU A 725 15.26 -27.07 -25.34
N ALA A 726 14.71 -27.63 -26.41
CA ALA A 726 13.74 -26.96 -27.27
C ALA A 726 12.39 -26.72 -26.59
N VAL A 727 11.96 -27.61 -25.67
CA VAL A 727 10.76 -27.45 -24.86
C VAL A 727 10.95 -26.26 -23.89
N ASP A 728 11.97 -26.35 -23.05
CA ASP A 728 12.20 -25.39 -21.95
C ASP A 728 12.39 -23.96 -22.48
N LEU A 729 13.16 -23.83 -23.55
CA LEU A 729 13.49 -22.52 -24.11
C LEU A 729 12.40 -21.94 -25.00
N GLY A 730 11.81 -22.78 -25.85
CA GLY A 730 10.95 -22.34 -26.94
C GLY A 730 9.48 -22.30 -26.62
N THR A 731 8.99 -23.18 -25.75
CA THR A 731 7.54 -23.37 -25.59
C THR A 731 7.03 -23.06 -24.20
N ASP A 732 7.90 -23.06 -23.16
CA ASP A 732 7.49 -22.95 -21.76
C ASP A 732 7.43 -21.50 -21.25
N THR A 733 8.38 -20.67 -21.62
CA THR A 733 8.62 -19.34 -21.02
C THR A 733 7.47 -18.37 -21.22
N LEU A 734 6.93 -18.26 -22.46
CA LEU A 734 5.88 -17.25 -22.75
C LEU A 734 4.53 -17.58 -22.11
N PRO A 735 4.02 -18.83 -22.14
CA PRO A 735 2.82 -19.19 -21.39
C PRO A 735 2.99 -19.03 -19.89
N ALA A 736 4.16 -19.33 -19.34
CA ALA A 736 4.50 -19.13 -17.94
C ALA A 736 4.38 -17.66 -17.52
N LEU A 737 4.98 -16.74 -18.29
CA LEU A 737 4.89 -15.30 -18.07
C LEU A 737 3.44 -14.78 -18.15
N ALA A 738 2.64 -15.35 -19.04
CA ALA A 738 1.24 -14.97 -19.21
C ALA A 738 0.38 -15.34 -18.00
N LEU A 739 0.69 -16.46 -17.31
CA LEU A 739 0.02 -16.87 -16.07
C LEU A 739 0.29 -15.88 -14.92
N GLY A 740 1.44 -15.22 -14.89
CA GLY A 740 1.77 -14.17 -13.93
C GLY A 740 0.86 -12.93 -14.01
N ARG A 741 0.08 -12.79 -15.10
CA ARG A 741 -0.86 -11.68 -15.35
C ARG A 741 -2.33 -12.11 -15.40
N GLU A 742 -2.66 -13.25 -14.81
CA GLU A 742 -4.02 -13.78 -14.83
C GLU A 742 -4.97 -12.91 -13.98
N ARG A 743 -6.25 -12.93 -14.36
CA ARG A 743 -7.30 -12.24 -13.59
C ARG A 743 -7.53 -12.91 -12.24
N ALA A 744 -8.09 -12.14 -11.29
CA ALA A 744 -8.51 -12.69 -10.00
C ALA A 744 -9.53 -13.82 -10.19
N GLU A 745 -9.35 -14.90 -9.44
CA GLU A 745 -10.33 -15.98 -9.40
C GLU A 745 -11.58 -15.54 -8.65
N PRO A 746 -12.80 -15.82 -9.11
CA PRO A 746 -14.02 -15.51 -8.36
C PRO A 746 -13.95 -16.07 -6.92
N GLY A 747 -14.41 -15.28 -5.95
CA GLY A 747 -14.36 -15.63 -4.53
C GLY A 747 -12.97 -15.49 -3.90
N LEU A 748 -12.05 -14.73 -4.50
CA LEU A 748 -10.74 -14.45 -3.92
C LEU A 748 -10.83 -13.75 -2.56
N MET A 749 -11.78 -12.82 -2.43
CA MET A 749 -12.06 -12.09 -1.19
C MET A 749 -13.12 -12.78 -0.31
N ASP A 750 -13.50 -14.01 -0.62
CA ASP A 750 -14.34 -14.87 0.25
C ASP A 750 -13.49 -15.89 1.01
N ARG A 751 -12.18 -15.75 0.99
CA ARG A 751 -11.22 -16.64 1.66
C ARG A 751 -10.55 -15.91 2.82
N PRO A 752 -10.21 -16.63 3.92
CA PRO A 752 -9.42 -16.06 5.00
C PRO A 752 -8.05 -15.62 4.51
N PRO A 753 -7.39 -14.69 5.23
CA PRO A 753 -6.02 -14.31 4.94
C PRO A 753 -5.07 -15.50 5.10
N ARG A 754 -4.01 -15.49 4.33
CA ARG A 754 -2.95 -16.50 4.38
C ARG A 754 -2.17 -16.38 5.69
N PRO A 755 -1.94 -17.51 6.43
CA PRO A 755 -1.06 -17.51 7.59
C PRO A 755 0.37 -17.09 7.25
N ARG A 756 1.04 -16.34 8.13
CA ARG A 756 2.45 -15.88 7.92
C ARG A 756 3.44 -17.00 7.62
N GLY A 757 3.22 -18.19 8.19
CA GLY A 757 4.09 -19.36 8.03
C GLY A 757 3.83 -20.20 6.78
N GLU A 758 2.83 -19.86 5.97
CA GLU A 758 2.45 -20.64 4.80
C GLU A 758 3.53 -20.59 3.73
N LYS A 759 4.00 -21.76 3.30
CA LYS A 759 4.99 -21.87 2.23
C LYS A 759 4.30 -21.74 0.88
N VAL A 760 4.94 -21.05 -0.06
CA VAL A 760 4.45 -20.90 -1.44
C VAL A 760 4.26 -22.26 -2.12
N ILE A 761 5.23 -23.19 -1.90
CA ILE A 761 5.17 -24.54 -2.41
C ILE A 761 4.58 -25.44 -1.32
N GLN A 762 3.35 -25.89 -1.56
CA GLN A 762 2.59 -26.78 -0.68
C GLN A 762 2.56 -28.21 -1.20
N ARG A 763 2.40 -29.20 -0.31
CA ARG A 763 2.26 -30.62 -0.69
C ARG A 763 1.06 -30.86 -1.60
N SER A 764 -0.07 -30.20 -1.37
CA SER A 764 -1.28 -30.28 -2.22
C SER A 764 -1.03 -29.77 -3.63
N MET A 765 -0.24 -28.73 -3.75
CA MET A 765 0.16 -28.15 -5.05
C MET A 765 1.07 -29.10 -5.82
N LEU A 766 2.06 -29.70 -5.13
CA LEU A 766 2.95 -30.72 -5.72
C LEU A 766 2.18 -31.98 -6.13
N ALA A 767 1.23 -32.44 -5.32
CA ALA A 767 0.37 -33.57 -5.66
C ALA A 767 -0.47 -33.26 -6.91
N ARG A 768 -0.97 -32.04 -7.07
CA ARG A 768 -1.67 -31.61 -8.30
C ARG A 768 -0.73 -31.55 -9.50
N ALA A 769 0.45 -30.97 -9.35
CA ALA A 769 1.41 -30.78 -10.44
C ALA A 769 2.04 -32.10 -10.87
N TRP A 770 2.66 -32.82 -9.97
CA TRP A 770 3.37 -34.07 -10.29
C TRP A 770 2.46 -35.29 -10.37
N GLY A 771 1.65 -35.53 -9.32
CA GLY A 771 0.85 -36.72 -9.16
C GLY A 771 -0.40 -36.79 -10.05
N PHE A 772 -0.89 -35.62 -10.49
CA PHE A 772 -2.10 -35.56 -11.32
C PHE A 772 -1.81 -35.06 -12.75
N LEU A 773 -1.50 -33.78 -12.94
CA LEU A 773 -1.29 -33.19 -14.27
C LEU A 773 -0.07 -33.78 -14.96
N GLY A 774 1.05 -33.89 -14.28
CA GLY A 774 2.28 -34.43 -14.84
C GLY A 774 2.17 -35.92 -15.18
N LEU A 775 1.54 -36.73 -14.31
CA LEU A 775 1.33 -38.14 -14.57
C LEU A 775 0.41 -38.38 -15.75
N ILE A 776 -0.70 -37.63 -15.86
CA ILE A 776 -1.59 -37.70 -17.04
C ILE A 776 -0.81 -37.35 -18.32
N SER A 777 -0.04 -36.25 -18.27
CA SER A 777 0.79 -35.83 -19.40
C SER A 777 1.81 -36.90 -19.80
N ALA A 778 2.51 -37.51 -18.83
CA ALA A 778 3.47 -38.57 -19.06
C ALA A 778 2.82 -39.82 -19.70
N CYS A 779 1.64 -40.21 -19.22
CA CYS A 779 0.90 -41.33 -19.80
C CYS A 779 0.48 -41.06 -21.27
N LEU A 780 0.00 -39.83 -21.57
CA LEU A 780 -0.38 -39.43 -22.90
C LEU A 780 0.83 -39.44 -23.86
N VAL A 781 1.92 -38.83 -23.41
CA VAL A 781 3.16 -38.71 -24.19
C VAL A 781 3.76 -40.08 -24.47
N MET A 782 3.87 -40.97 -23.47
CA MET A 782 4.36 -42.34 -23.65
C MET A 782 3.43 -43.20 -24.47
N GLY A 783 2.11 -43.05 -24.26
CA GLY A 783 1.11 -43.72 -25.09
C GLY A 783 1.22 -43.32 -26.57
N GLY A 784 1.39 -42.01 -26.85
CA GLY A 784 1.61 -41.49 -28.21
C GLY A 784 2.90 -42.02 -28.84
N PHE A 785 4.00 -42.07 -28.05
CA PHE A 785 5.26 -42.66 -28.49
C PHE A 785 5.11 -44.12 -28.92
N LEU A 786 4.63 -44.97 -27.99
CA LEU A 786 4.48 -46.41 -28.23
C LEU A 786 3.50 -46.69 -29.38
N LEU A 787 2.37 -45.98 -29.44
CA LEU A 787 1.40 -46.11 -30.51
C LEU A 787 2.01 -45.78 -31.87
N THR A 788 2.75 -44.68 -31.99
CA THR A 788 3.39 -44.29 -33.26
C THR A 788 4.46 -45.29 -33.67
N LEU A 789 5.24 -45.76 -32.71
CA LEU A 789 6.32 -46.72 -32.96
C LEU A 789 5.78 -48.09 -33.41
N THR A 790 4.73 -48.60 -32.73
CA THR A 790 4.09 -49.89 -33.08
C THR A 790 3.35 -49.81 -34.41
N LEU A 791 2.68 -48.68 -34.72
CA LEU A 791 2.08 -48.45 -36.03
C LEU A 791 3.14 -48.40 -37.15
N GLY A 792 4.40 -48.02 -36.83
CA GLY A 792 5.55 -48.07 -37.70
C GLY A 792 6.17 -49.47 -37.86
N GLY A 793 5.59 -50.49 -37.24
CA GLY A 793 6.03 -51.91 -37.36
C GLY A 793 7.11 -52.31 -36.35
N TRP A 794 7.34 -51.53 -35.29
CA TRP A 794 8.34 -51.86 -34.23
C TRP A 794 7.76 -52.85 -33.22
N HIS A 795 8.60 -53.80 -32.76
CA HIS A 795 8.36 -54.71 -31.64
C HIS A 795 9.43 -54.52 -30.56
N PRO A 796 9.14 -54.85 -29.28
CA PRO A 796 10.11 -54.70 -28.19
C PRO A 796 11.43 -55.42 -28.47
N GLY A 797 12.54 -54.67 -28.46
CA GLY A 797 13.88 -55.17 -28.73
C GLY A 797 14.37 -54.95 -30.19
N ASP A 798 13.52 -54.48 -31.11
CA ASP A 798 13.95 -54.18 -32.49
C ASP A 798 14.90 -52.95 -32.51
N ALA A 799 15.90 -53.04 -33.38
CA ALA A 799 16.88 -51.97 -33.55
C ALA A 799 16.29 -50.76 -34.31
N THR A 800 16.40 -49.57 -33.71
CA THR A 800 15.86 -48.30 -34.24
C THR A 800 16.96 -47.30 -34.62
N GLY A 801 18.22 -47.70 -34.55
CA GLY A 801 19.37 -46.82 -34.79
C GLY A 801 19.52 -46.32 -36.23
N PRO A 802 20.43 -45.40 -36.51
CA PRO A 802 20.70 -44.94 -37.86
C PRO A 802 21.05 -46.12 -38.84
N GLY A 803 20.44 -46.09 -40.02
CA GLY A 803 20.63 -47.12 -41.05
C GLY A 803 19.69 -48.34 -40.92
N THR A 804 18.86 -48.44 -39.87
CA THR A 804 17.81 -49.45 -39.74
C THR A 804 16.52 -49.02 -40.47
N ALA A 805 15.72 -50.02 -40.94
CA ALA A 805 14.42 -49.76 -41.61
C ALA A 805 13.44 -48.97 -40.66
N LEU A 806 13.56 -49.12 -39.36
CA LEU A 806 12.70 -48.46 -38.34
C LEU A 806 13.17 -47.09 -37.92
N HIS A 807 14.31 -46.59 -38.44
CA HIS A 807 14.89 -45.31 -37.99
C HIS A 807 13.94 -44.13 -38.22
N LEU A 808 13.25 -44.05 -39.37
CA LEU A 808 12.29 -43.00 -39.65
C LEU A 808 11.07 -43.06 -38.70
N ALA A 809 10.53 -44.26 -38.48
CA ALA A 809 9.42 -44.50 -37.57
C ALA A 809 9.80 -44.09 -36.12
N TYR A 810 11.04 -44.36 -35.70
CA TYR A 810 11.59 -43.93 -34.43
C TYR A 810 11.71 -42.41 -34.34
N GLN A 811 12.25 -41.73 -35.36
CA GLN A 811 12.31 -40.23 -35.37
C GLN A 811 10.91 -39.61 -35.34
N GLN A 812 9.93 -40.21 -36.06
CA GLN A 812 8.54 -39.75 -35.99
C GLN A 812 7.95 -39.96 -34.58
N ALA A 813 8.20 -41.11 -33.95
CA ALA A 813 7.73 -41.40 -32.60
C ALA A 813 8.34 -40.43 -31.56
N THR A 814 9.64 -40.14 -31.62
CA THR A 814 10.28 -39.13 -30.76
C THR A 814 9.74 -37.72 -31.00
N THR A 815 9.41 -37.41 -32.29
CA THR A 815 8.77 -36.14 -32.65
C THR A 815 7.35 -36.04 -32.08
N VAL A 816 6.57 -37.13 -32.08
CA VAL A 816 5.25 -37.23 -31.44
C VAL A 816 5.37 -37.06 -29.91
N THR A 817 6.40 -37.65 -29.29
CA THR A 817 6.69 -37.44 -27.86
C THR A 817 6.92 -35.96 -27.55
N TRP A 818 7.81 -35.33 -28.28
CA TRP A 818 8.17 -33.92 -28.13
C TRP A 818 6.97 -32.99 -28.35
N LEU A 819 6.25 -33.15 -29.46
CA LEU A 819 5.03 -32.40 -29.78
C LEU A 819 3.93 -32.68 -28.77
N GLY A 820 3.84 -33.90 -28.25
CA GLY A 820 2.92 -34.31 -27.19
C GLY A 820 3.18 -33.60 -25.88
N ILE A 821 4.45 -33.36 -25.50
CA ILE A 821 4.82 -32.54 -24.34
C ILE A 821 4.32 -31.11 -24.56
N VAL A 822 4.61 -30.49 -25.72
CA VAL A 822 4.13 -29.13 -26.04
C VAL A 822 2.60 -29.05 -26.00
N ALA A 823 1.89 -30.05 -26.52
CA ALA A 823 0.43 -30.12 -26.44
C ALA A 823 -0.08 -30.23 -24.99
N CYS A 824 0.55 -31.05 -24.16
CA CYS A 824 0.24 -31.17 -22.73
C CYS A 824 0.55 -29.87 -21.96
N GLN A 825 1.63 -29.16 -22.33
CA GLN A 825 1.96 -27.82 -21.76
C GLN A 825 0.82 -26.83 -22.01
N ILE A 826 0.28 -26.77 -23.22
CA ILE A 826 -0.88 -25.94 -23.57
C ILE A 826 -2.06 -26.29 -22.65
N GLY A 827 -2.39 -27.61 -22.57
CA GLY A 827 -3.47 -28.08 -21.70
C GLY A 827 -3.28 -27.70 -20.23
N THR A 828 -2.05 -27.87 -19.74
CA THR A 828 -1.66 -27.52 -18.37
C THR A 828 -1.72 -26.00 -18.13
N ALA A 829 -1.31 -25.17 -19.11
CA ALA A 829 -1.40 -23.72 -19.02
C ALA A 829 -2.85 -23.27 -18.83
N PHE A 830 -3.80 -23.82 -19.58
CA PHE A 830 -5.22 -23.55 -19.40
C PHE A 830 -5.77 -24.13 -18.08
N ALA A 831 -5.34 -25.31 -17.66
CA ALA A 831 -5.71 -25.92 -16.38
C ALA A 831 -5.22 -25.10 -15.19
N ALA A 832 -4.00 -24.55 -15.25
CA ALA A 832 -3.38 -23.79 -14.17
C ALA A 832 -4.01 -22.40 -13.95
N ARG A 833 -4.78 -21.87 -14.90
CA ARG A 833 -5.41 -20.53 -14.79
C ARG A 833 -6.34 -20.38 -13.57
N THR A 834 -6.92 -21.49 -13.11
CA THR A 834 -7.80 -21.52 -11.92
C THR A 834 -7.40 -22.65 -10.98
N GLU A 835 -7.58 -22.46 -9.69
CA GLU A 835 -7.33 -23.47 -8.65
C GLU A 835 -8.61 -24.19 -8.23
N ARG A 836 -9.69 -23.43 -8.03
CA ARG A 836 -10.99 -23.93 -7.54
C ARG A 836 -12.14 -23.64 -8.49
N ALA A 837 -12.17 -22.44 -9.09
CA ALA A 837 -13.24 -22.05 -10.01
C ALA A 837 -13.15 -22.77 -11.36
N SER A 838 -14.27 -22.85 -12.10
CA SER A 838 -14.24 -23.30 -13.47
C SER A 838 -13.55 -22.26 -14.36
N LEU A 839 -12.78 -22.71 -15.35
CA LEU A 839 -12.16 -21.80 -16.32
C LEU A 839 -13.21 -20.96 -17.09
N ARG A 840 -14.44 -21.47 -17.22
CA ARG A 840 -15.54 -20.74 -17.86
C ARG A 840 -15.93 -19.48 -17.11
N SER A 841 -15.78 -19.44 -15.76
CA SER A 841 -16.16 -18.29 -14.93
C SER A 841 -15.26 -17.06 -15.13
N ILE A 842 -13.98 -17.27 -15.52
CA ILE A 842 -13.04 -16.18 -15.85
C ILE A 842 -12.94 -15.93 -17.37
N GLY A 843 -13.56 -16.81 -18.18
CA GLY A 843 -13.51 -16.78 -19.65
C GLY A 843 -12.28 -17.51 -20.20
N VAL A 844 -12.52 -18.53 -21.04
CA VAL A 844 -11.46 -19.40 -21.59
C VAL A 844 -10.42 -18.59 -22.38
N LEU A 845 -10.85 -17.61 -23.17
CA LEU A 845 -10.01 -16.78 -24.04
C LEU A 845 -9.68 -15.39 -23.44
N SER A 846 -9.92 -15.19 -22.15
CA SER A 846 -9.78 -13.86 -21.50
C SER A 846 -8.33 -13.39 -21.34
N ASN A 847 -7.35 -14.29 -21.29
CA ASN A 847 -5.94 -13.96 -21.17
C ASN A 847 -5.28 -13.88 -22.56
N ARG A 848 -5.22 -12.67 -23.12
CA ARG A 848 -4.62 -12.43 -24.44
C ARG A 848 -3.13 -12.79 -24.50
N HIS A 849 -2.40 -12.57 -23.41
CA HIS A 849 -0.97 -12.91 -23.36
C HIS A 849 -0.74 -14.43 -23.44
N LEU A 850 -1.62 -15.21 -22.79
CA LEU A 850 -1.56 -16.67 -22.87
C LEU A 850 -1.87 -17.16 -24.30
N LEU A 851 -2.84 -16.54 -24.98
CA LEU A 851 -3.15 -16.88 -26.38
C LEU A 851 -1.97 -16.59 -27.31
N VAL A 852 -1.30 -15.45 -27.12
CA VAL A 852 -0.08 -15.10 -27.88
C VAL A 852 1.04 -16.08 -27.57
N GLY A 853 1.27 -16.41 -26.28
CA GLY A 853 2.28 -17.40 -25.89
C GLY A 853 2.00 -18.79 -26.48
N THR A 854 0.77 -19.24 -26.40
CA THR A 854 0.34 -20.52 -27.01
C THR A 854 0.52 -20.50 -28.54
N GLY A 855 0.14 -19.42 -29.21
CA GLY A 855 0.33 -19.26 -30.66
C GLY A 855 1.81 -19.31 -31.04
N PHE A 856 2.67 -18.66 -30.25
CA PHE A 856 4.13 -18.76 -30.45
C PHE A 856 4.65 -20.17 -30.25
N SER A 857 4.24 -20.87 -29.18
CA SER A 857 4.65 -22.26 -28.93
C SER A 857 4.24 -23.19 -30.07
N LEU A 858 3.03 -23.05 -30.63
CA LEU A 858 2.57 -23.81 -31.80
C LEU A 858 3.35 -23.47 -33.06
N MET A 859 3.63 -22.20 -33.32
CA MET A 859 4.45 -21.75 -34.43
C MET A 859 5.87 -22.33 -34.35
N PHE A 860 6.50 -22.22 -33.17
CA PHE A 860 7.82 -22.74 -32.88
C PHE A 860 7.86 -24.29 -33.09
N ALA A 861 6.84 -24.99 -32.61
CA ALA A 861 6.69 -26.43 -32.80
C ALA A 861 6.55 -26.79 -34.29
N ALA A 862 5.75 -26.06 -35.05
CA ALA A 862 5.60 -26.28 -36.49
C ALA A 862 6.92 -26.06 -37.25
N VAL A 863 7.69 -25.06 -36.87
CA VAL A 863 9.02 -24.76 -37.44
C VAL A 863 9.98 -25.95 -37.20
N ILE A 864 10.06 -26.50 -35.99
CA ILE A 864 10.92 -27.63 -35.64
C ILE A 864 10.48 -28.92 -36.35
N VAL A 865 9.19 -29.14 -36.44
CA VAL A 865 8.63 -30.40 -37.04
C VAL A 865 8.73 -30.42 -38.58
N TYR A 866 8.63 -29.25 -39.25
CA TYR A 866 8.51 -29.22 -40.70
C TYR A 866 9.67 -28.57 -41.45
N LEU A 867 10.62 -27.89 -40.75
CA LEU A 867 11.75 -27.27 -41.43
C LEU A 867 12.95 -28.23 -41.52
N PRO A 868 13.32 -28.75 -42.72
CA PRO A 868 14.30 -29.81 -42.86
C PRO A 868 15.70 -29.54 -42.23
N PRO A 869 16.26 -28.32 -42.22
CA PRO A 869 17.54 -28.08 -41.55
C PRO A 869 17.52 -28.37 -40.05
N LEU A 870 16.36 -28.18 -39.39
CA LEU A 870 16.22 -28.38 -37.96
C LEU A 870 16.04 -29.86 -37.57
N HIS A 871 15.60 -30.72 -38.51
CA HIS A 871 15.52 -32.15 -38.25
C HIS A 871 16.87 -32.75 -37.84
N ARG A 872 17.98 -32.31 -38.47
CA ARG A 872 19.31 -32.77 -38.12
C ARG A 872 19.77 -32.26 -36.72
N VAL A 873 19.33 -31.09 -36.33
CA VAL A 873 19.71 -30.51 -35.03
C VAL A 873 18.94 -31.14 -33.89
N PHE A 874 17.61 -31.29 -34.04
CA PHE A 874 16.73 -31.77 -32.99
C PHE A 874 16.41 -33.26 -33.06
N GLY A 875 16.82 -33.93 -34.09
CA GLY A 875 16.49 -35.33 -34.29
C GLY A 875 15.00 -35.56 -34.55
N THR A 876 14.32 -34.62 -35.20
CA THR A 876 12.88 -34.65 -35.49
C THR A 876 12.63 -35.14 -36.92
N ALA A 877 11.40 -35.53 -37.21
CA ALA A 877 10.93 -35.85 -38.56
C ALA A 877 9.55 -35.27 -38.81
N ALA A 878 9.22 -35.00 -40.09
CA ALA A 878 7.90 -34.50 -40.44
C ALA A 878 6.82 -35.54 -40.07
N LEU A 879 5.75 -35.04 -39.44
CA LEU A 879 4.62 -35.86 -39.01
C LEU A 879 3.48 -35.86 -40.05
N SER A 880 2.89 -37.02 -40.27
CA SER A 880 1.68 -37.18 -41.07
C SER A 880 0.43 -36.65 -40.33
N PRO A 881 -0.67 -36.34 -41.06
CA PRO A 881 -1.93 -35.94 -40.40
C PRO A 881 -2.47 -36.99 -39.42
N ALA A 882 -2.23 -38.27 -39.64
CA ALA A 882 -2.63 -39.33 -38.71
C ALA A 882 -1.84 -39.26 -37.38
N GLN A 883 -0.54 -38.98 -37.43
CA GLN A 883 0.31 -38.78 -36.25
C GLN A 883 -0.04 -37.49 -35.49
N LEU A 884 -0.39 -36.40 -36.19
CA LEU A 884 -0.91 -35.18 -35.58
C LEU A 884 -2.25 -35.44 -34.86
N ALA A 885 -3.13 -36.30 -35.44
CA ALA A 885 -4.39 -36.65 -34.79
C ALA A 885 -4.21 -37.43 -33.47
N ILE A 886 -3.07 -38.12 -33.25
CA ILE A 886 -2.73 -38.71 -31.94
C ILE A 886 -2.50 -37.64 -30.87
N VAL A 887 -1.81 -36.56 -31.23
CA VAL A 887 -1.41 -35.50 -30.29
C VAL A 887 -2.52 -34.46 -30.06
N ALA A 888 -3.35 -34.19 -31.06
CA ALA A 888 -4.38 -33.14 -31.02
C ALA A 888 -5.33 -33.17 -29.80
N PRO A 889 -5.75 -34.33 -29.25
CA PRO A 889 -6.60 -34.39 -28.06
C PRO A 889 -5.88 -34.12 -26.74
N PHE A 890 -4.54 -34.16 -26.66
CA PHE A 890 -3.78 -34.07 -25.41
C PHE A 890 -4.07 -32.81 -24.60
N PRO A 891 -4.12 -31.61 -25.19
CA PRO A 891 -4.43 -30.40 -24.42
C PRO A 891 -5.80 -30.47 -23.75
N PHE A 892 -6.77 -31.03 -24.46
CA PHE A 892 -8.15 -31.13 -23.98
C PHE A 892 -8.30 -32.20 -22.90
N VAL A 893 -7.55 -33.31 -23.00
CA VAL A 893 -7.54 -34.37 -21.96
C VAL A 893 -6.94 -33.81 -20.65
N VAL A 894 -5.79 -33.11 -20.70
CA VAL A 894 -5.13 -32.55 -19.52
C VAL A 894 -6.01 -31.49 -18.88
N TRP A 895 -6.53 -30.55 -19.67
CA TRP A 895 -7.43 -29.52 -19.17
C TRP A 895 -8.75 -30.10 -18.63
N GLY A 896 -9.37 -31.02 -19.37
CA GLY A 896 -10.64 -31.64 -19.01
C GLY A 896 -10.54 -32.48 -17.72
N ALA A 897 -9.45 -33.21 -17.53
CA ALA A 897 -9.17 -33.95 -16.30
C ALA A 897 -9.10 -33.01 -15.08
N ASP A 898 -8.40 -31.87 -15.19
CA ASP A 898 -8.31 -30.91 -14.09
C ASP A 898 -9.65 -30.17 -13.86
N GLU A 899 -10.41 -29.88 -14.92
CA GLU A 899 -11.76 -29.33 -14.77
C GLU A 899 -12.70 -30.30 -14.05
N LEU A 900 -12.61 -31.60 -14.36
CA LEU A 900 -13.36 -32.65 -13.65
C LEU A 900 -12.93 -32.71 -12.17
N ARG A 901 -11.62 -32.69 -11.89
CA ARG A 901 -11.10 -32.65 -10.51
C ARG A 901 -11.69 -31.45 -9.77
N ARG A 902 -11.65 -30.24 -10.36
CA ARG A 902 -12.22 -29.02 -9.76
C ARG A 902 -13.74 -29.15 -9.53
N ALA A 903 -14.45 -29.71 -10.49
CA ALA A 903 -15.89 -29.94 -10.36
C ALA A 903 -16.22 -30.88 -9.19
N LEU A 904 -15.43 -31.94 -9.01
CA LEU A 904 -15.58 -32.87 -7.88
C LEU A 904 -15.23 -32.19 -6.53
N VAL A 905 -14.19 -31.38 -6.47
CA VAL A 905 -13.84 -30.62 -5.27
C VAL A 905 -14.96 -29.63 -4.93
N ARG A 906 -15.47 -28.85 -5.90
CA ARG A 906 -16.59 -27.93 -5.69
C ARG A 906 -17.84 -28.63 -5.17
N ARG A 907 -18.16 -29.82 -5.72
CA ARG A 907 -19.31 -30.60 -5.23
C ARG A 907 -19.16 -31.06 -3.78
N ARG A 908 -17.92 -31.41 -3.38
CA ARG A 908 -17.63 -31.81 -1.99
C ARG A 908 -17.66 -30.63 -1.02
N THR A 909 -17.24 -29.44 -1.46
CA THR A 909 -17.28 -28.21 -0.66
C THR A 909 -18.66 -27.55 -0.68
N ALA A 910 -19.46 -27.77 -1.70
CA ALA A 910 -20.85 -27.34 -1.83
C ALA A 910 -21.85 -28.34 -1.25
N ALA A 911 -21.42 -29.46 -0.65
CA ALA A 911 -22.27 -30.22 0.23
C ALA A 911 -22.82 -29.25 1.27
N PRO A 912 -24.16 -29.18 1.51
CA PRO A 912 -24.75 -28.13 2.31
C PRO A 912 -24.01 -28.13 3.65
N VAL A 913 -23.35 -27.02 3.96
CA VAL A 913 -23.43 -26.54 5.29
C VAL A 913 -24.92 -26.46 5.47
N THR A 914 -25.54 -27.49 6.06
CA THR A 914 -26.83 -27.36 6.72
C THR A 914 -26.63 -26.06 7.47
N PRO A 915 -27.40 -24.99 7.16
CA PRO A 915 -27.36 -23.81 8.01
C PRO A 915 -27.52 -24.42 9.37
N VAL A 916 -26.45 -24.42 10.18
CA VAL A 916 -26.62 -24.67 11.61
C VAL A 916 -27.80 -23.75 11.87
N PRO A 917 -29.02 -24.31 12.21
CA PRO A 917 -30.15 -23.45 12.45
C PRO A 917 -29.54 -22.48 13.40
N ILE A 918 -29.45 -21.19 13.03
CA ILE A 918 -29.13 -20.14 13.97
C ILE A 918 -30.16 -20.42 15.00
N ALA A 919 -29.76 -21.15 16.06
CA ALA A 919 -30.63 -21.48 17.18
C ALA A 919 -31.15 -20.09 17.46
N PRO A 920 -32.50 -19.82 17.40
CA PRO A 920 -33.04 -18.50 17.60
C PRO A 920 -32.31 -18.00 18.80
N GLY A 921 -31.37 -17.00 18.53
CA GLY A 921 -30.36 -16.62 19.49
C GLY A 921 -31.11 -16.45 20.77
N PRO A 922 -30.63 -16.90 21.92
CA PRO A 922 -31.38 -16.93 23.16
C PRO A 922 -32.13 -15.61 23.19
N PRO A 923 -33.46 -15.59 23.41
CA PRO A 923 -34.30 -14.41 23.27
C PRO A 923 -33.49 -13.29 23.87
N ARG A 924 -33.21 -12.23 23.09
CA ARG A 924 -32.29 -11.13 23.49
C ARG A 924 -32.53 -10.94 24.97
N PRO A 925 -31.53 -11.19 25.85
CA PRO A 925 -31.75 -10.98 27.25
C PRO A 925 -32.25 -9.55 27.32
N PRO A 926 -33.34 -9.28 28.01
CA PRO A 926 -33.86 -7.94 28.16
C PRO A 926 -32.68 -7.09 28.54
N ALA A 927 -32.57 -5.84 28.06
CA ALA A 927 -31.41 -4.94 28.15
C ALA A 927 -30.76 -4.78 29.55
N GLU A 928 -31.17 -5.59 30.48
CA GLU A 928 -30.74 -5.73 31.88
C GLU A 928 -29.40 -6.45 32.12
N VAL A 929 -28.81 -7.13 31.14
CA VAL A 929 -27.57 -7.93 31.38
C VAL A 929 -26.27 -7.12 31.36
N TYR A 930 -26.29 -5.89 30.86
CA TYR A 930 -25.14 -4.98 30.98
C TYR A 930 -25.50 -3.86 31.94
N GLY A 931 -25.03 -3.96 33.17
CA GLY A 931 -25.34 -3.04 34.26
C GLY A 931 -24.93 -1.57 34.03
N HIS A 932 -24.41 -1.21 32.85
CA HIS A 932 -24.17 0.18 32.45
C HIS A 932 -23.98 0.28 30.93
N HIS A 933 -24.53 1.33 30.32
CA HIS A 933 -24.32 1.64 28.91
C HIS A 933 -23.05 2.49 28.72
N PRO A 934 -22.07 2.11 27.91
CA PRO A 934 -20.79 2.82 27.81
C PRO A 934 -20.94 4.31 27.46
N VAL A 935 -21.83 4.65 26.55
CA VAL A 935 -22.15 6.03 26.17
C VAL A 935 -22.80 6.78 27.33
N ALA A 936 -23.68 6.09 28.10
CA ALA A 936 -24.33 6.68 29.27
C ALA A 936 -23.32 7.01 30.38
N VAL A 937 -22.32 6.14 30.63
CA VAL A 937 -21.24 6.41 31.60
C VAL A 937 -20.41 7.62 31.17
N LEU A 938 -20.12 7.74 29.88
CA LEU A 938 -19.34 8.89 29.34
C LEU A 938 -20.11 10.21 29.49
N LEU A 939 -21.40 10.23 29.16
CA LEU A 939 -22.24 11.41 29.33
C LEU A 939 -22.46 11.74 30.82
N ALA A 940 -22.59 10.73 31.69
CA ALA A 940 -22.68 10.91 33.13
C ALA A 940 -21.42 11.57 33.72
N ARG A 941 -20.23 11.26 33.20
CA ARG A 941 -18.95 11.93 33.58
C ARG A 941 -18.95 13.41 33.22
N HIS A 942 -19.76 13.83 32.25
CA HIS A 942 -19.96 15.23 31.85
C HIS A 942 -21.18 15.86 32.49
N GLY A 943 -21.66 15.29 33.61
CA GLY A 943 -22.72 15.87 34.45
C GLY A 943 -24.15 15.49 34.05
N TRP A 944 -24.33 14.51 33.15
CA TRP A 944 -25.68 14.04 32.78
C TRP A 944 -26.30 13.23 33.91
N SER A 945 -27.57 13.56 34.27
CA SER A 945 -28.32 12.79 35.24
C SER A 945 -28.86 11.48 34.64
N ALA A 946 -29.20 10.51 35.48
CA ALA A 946 -29.79 9.25 35.06
C ALA A 946 -31.07 9.45 34.21
N HIS A 947 -31.89 10.42 34.57
CA HIS A 947 -33.13 10.76 33.83
C HIS A 947 -32.84 11.31 32.42
N GLN A 948 -31.81 12.12 32.26
CA GLN A 948 -31.35 12.64 30.96
C GLN A 948 -30.79 11.52 30.07
N LEU A 949 -30.03 10.57 30.65
CA LEU A 949 -29.50 9.41 29.97
C LEU A 949 -30.59 8.45 29.52
N HIS A 950 -31.58 8.22 30.37
CA HIS A 950 -32.72 7.38 30.03
C HIS A 950 -33.50 7.94 28.82
N ARG A 951 -33.83 9.24 28.82
CA ARG A 951 -34.53 9.87 27.70
C ARG A 951 -33.73 9.97 26.42
N ALA A 952 -32.45 10.34 26.49
CA ALA A 952 -31.63 10.60 25.29
C ALA A 952 -31.15 9.33 24.60
N LEU A 953 -30.87 8.28 25.37
CA LEU A 953 -30.25 7.06 24.85
C LEU A 953 -31.20 5.86 24.77
N GLY A 954 -32.46 6.03 25.28
CA GLY A 954 -33.40 4.92 25.33
C GLY A 954 -32.97 3.73 26.21
N VAL A 955 -32.03 3.95 27.12
CA VAL A 955 -31.57 2.94 28.09
C VAL A 955 -32.57 2.83 29.23
N THR A 956 -32.63 1.68 29.90
CA THR A 956 -33.53 1.55 31.07
C THR A 956 -33.11 2.53 32.18
N GLU A 957 -34.03 2.98 33.00
CA GLU A 957 -33.74 3.92 34.11
C GLU A 957 -32.68 3.38 35.06
N ARG A 958 -32.70 2.09 35.34
CA ARG A 958 -31.72 1.36 36.13
C ARG A 958 -30.33 1.37 35.48
N ALA A 959 -30.24 1.14 34.17
CA ALA A 959 -28.98 1.20 33.44
C ALA A 959 -28.42 2.64 33.39
N ALA A 960 -29.28 3.64 33.38
CA ALA A 960 -28.88 5.06 33.46
C ALA A 960 -28.33 5.40 34.86
N GLU A 961 -28.96 4.94 35.94
CA GLU A 961 -28.52 5.10 37.32
C GLU A 961 -27.17 4.40 37.57
N GLU A 962 -27.02 3.15 37.11
CA GLU A 962 -25.80 2.38 37.23
C GLU A 962 -24.63 3.07 36.42
N SER A 963 -24.98 3.69 35.29
CA SER A 963 -23.99 4.46 34.49
C SER A 963 -23.53 5.74 35.22
N VAL A 964 -24.44 6.43 35.92
CA VAL A 964 -24.10 7.61 36.76
C VAL A 964 -23.28 7.19 37.96
N ALA A 965 -23.65 6.08 38.64
CA ALA A 965 -22.90 5.54 39.78
C ALA A 965 -21.49 5.14 39.36
N ARG A 966 -21.32 4.54 38.18
CA ARG A 966 -20.03 4.17 37.63
C ARG A 966 -19.18 5.40 37.26
N ALA A 967 -19.78 6.44 36.69
CA ALA A 967 -19.09 7.69 36.39
C ALA A 967 -18.55 8.35 37.67
N HIS A 968 -19.34 8.34 38.76
CA HIS A 968 -18.93 8.85 40.08
C HIS A 968 -17.81 8.03 40.71
N GLN A 969 -17.84 6.69 40.60
CA GLN A 969 -16.75 5.82 41.05
C GLN A 969 -15.44 6.11 40.34
N ILE A 970 -15.48 6.32 39.03
CA ILE A 970 -14.30 6.65 38.22
C ILE A 970 -13.75 8.01 38.61
N ALA A 971 -14.62 9.02 38.87
CA ALA A 971 -14.24 10.33 39.32
C ALA A 971 -13.61 10.31 40.75
N ALA A 972 -14.17 9.51 41.68
CA ALA A 972 -13.65 9.32 43.02
C ALA A 972 -12.31 8.54 43.07
N GLY A 973 -12.08 7.62 42.10
CA GLY A 973 -10.81 6.91 41.98
C GLY A 973 -9.64 7.78 41.54
N HIS A 974 -9.90 8.88 40.84
CA HIS A 974 -8.87 9.86 40.44
C HIS A 974 -8.48 10.83 41.58
N GLY A 975 -9.37 11.06 42.56
CA GLY A 975 -9.09 11.90 43.71
C GLY A 975 -8.14 11.31 44.75
N ARG A 976 -7.85 10.02 44.75
CA ARG A 976 -6.95 9.32 45.68
C ARG A 976 -5.49 9.18 45.20
N ARG A 977 -5.16 9.61 43.99
CA ARG A 977 -3.80 9.52 43.42
C ARG A 977 -3.10 10.86 43.26
N THR A 978 -3.69 11.97 43.73
CA THR A 978 -3.11 13.31 43.70
C THR A 978 -3.01 13.92 45.14
N LEU A 979 -2.65 13.09 46.13
CA LEU A 979 -2.10 13.53 47.41
C LEU A 979 -0.86 12.69 47.75
#